data_b2cd9cf00573f9798cd82a3683f41f6e
#
_entry.id   b2cd9cf00573f9798cd82a3683f41f6e
#
_cell.length_a   1.000
_cell.length_b   1.000
_cell.length_c   1.000
_cell.angle_alpha   90.00
_cell.angle_beta   90.00
_cell.angle_gamma   90.00
#
_symmetry.space_group_name_H-M   'P 1'
#
loop_
_entity.id
_entity.type
_entity.pdbx_description
1 polymer ?
#
loop_
_entity_poly.entity_id
_entity_poly.type
_entity_poly.pdbx_seq_one_letter_code
_entity_poly.pdbx_strand_id
1 'polypeptide(L)'
;MRPPAGWRTGHDVPVALSQLVAIDLETTGFDPTRDRIVEIGAVRLERAADGSLAPGARFATFVDPGRELDRAITRLTGIRDADLSGARAPADAVAALDAFAGGACLVGHNVDFDLSFLERAGLQPGRASLDTVELASIVWPRASSYALQRLAADLRIDAGAAHRALDDALTCAALLAELSRAAVAFRPDLLEELRATSAALGPAHAEFFAGALAVSLRAAWDERAATLPARLPARRRDPVASERLRVATAFAPDGPLARAYAGYEDRPEQRGMAAAVERTLEAGGVLVVEAGTGVGKSLAYAVPALARALRGERTVVSTHTLPLQDQLVRRDLPALQAALGTAVPVAVLKGRSNYLCPRRWQQLRANVATRDEAQLVCKTLVWRETTTAGDRAELNLLGNEGALWARISADDESCTSRRCASTHPVCYLERARSAAAAADIVVVNHSLLLHDARAGGTLLPEAEHIVIDEAHQVEEVAADAFGHRLESWRLGRDLDRLARSPAALAGLRSGELPRIEAAERLRAEIAIAHERGAELFAALRALLAPPEERVRVTAGVRASDDAWLPIELTAERLDDALASAQTAAQRLADLDGDDDDVLELGSAAKEIIGARSAIARGIHTARPGDIVWLEADDRDVALHVAPAHVGNAIRRTVVDRHRSVVLTSATLAVAGSLAFAKERAGVADIADELRVGSPFDPDHTLLLVPRDIALPHELEYAQHLAVAIEEAARALDGRTLALFTSHAAMRDVAARLGSLDDAGVAVLTQGVDGSRRSLLERFRAGRSVLLGVRSFWEGVDLPGDLLQCVVVARLPFEVPDDPLVEGRAERYEDPFREYLLPQAALRLRQGIGRLIRTTTDRGVILLCDRRIITRDYGPTLLASLPTARVRRITLAEIGPAVAQHCASV
;
A
#
# COMPACT_ATOMS: atom_id res chain seq x y z
N MET A 1 4.45 17.69 -13.53
CA MET A 1 4.46 18.90 -12.67
C MET A 1 4.84 20.11 -13.52
N ARG A 2 3.95 21.07 -13.75
CA ARG A 2 4.39 22.34 -14.36
C ARG A 2 5.00 23.20 -13.25
N PRO A 3 6.18 23.82 -13.46
CA PRO A 3 6.65 24.86 -12.56
C PRO A 3 5.63 26.02 -12.51
N PRO A 4 5.46 26.69 -11.37
CA PRO A 4 4.52 27.79 -11.27
C PRO A 4 4.82 28.86 -12.32
N ALA A 5 3.78 29.42 -12.94
CA ALA A 5 3.88 30.46 -13.96
C ALA A 5 4.56 31.71 -13.36
N GLY A 6 5.72 32.08 -13.89
CA GLY A 6 6.52 33.25 -13.45
C GLY A 6 8.03 33.01 -13.46
N TRP A 7 8.50 31.85 -13.87
CA TRP A 7 9.93 31.55 -13.96
C TRP A 7 10.62 32.36 -15.04
N ARG A 8 11.53 33.24 -14.63
CA ARG A 8 12.42 33.91 -15.55
C ARG A 8 13.56 32.96 -15.91
N THR A 9 13.75 32.73 -17.18
CA THR A 9 14.94 32.10 -17.76
C THR A 9 16.13 33.03 -17.52
N GLY A 10 17.14 32.56 -16.76
CA GLY A 10 18.41 33.27 -16.61
C GLY A 10 18.81 33.49 -15.14
N HIS A 11 18.96 32.44 -14.33
CA HIS A 11 19.62 32.52 -13.04
C HIS A 11 20.66 31.40 -12.91
N ASP A 12 21.85 31.80 -12.49
CA ASP A 12 23.01 30.97 -12.22
C ASP A 12 22.65 29.77 -11.33
N VAL A 13 23.06 28.58 -11.75
CA VAL A 13 22.98 27.37 -10.96
C VAL A 13 24.30 27.19 -10.24
N PRO A 14 24.33 27.29 -8.93
CA PRO A 14 25.53 27.03 -8.17
C PRO A 14 25.46 25.64 -7.52
N VAL A 15 26.33 24.77 -7.97
CA VAL A 15 26.84 23.69 -7.16
C VAL A 15 28.22 24.18 -6.68
N ALA A 16 28.47 24.22 -5.39
CA ALA A 16 29.78 24.57 -4.85
C ALA A 16 30.86 23.53 -5.18
N LEU A 17 30.42 22.36 -5.63
CA LEU A 17 31.27 21.26 -6.15
C LEU A 17 31.98 21.74 -7.42
N SER A 18 33.31 21.88 -7.33
CA SER A 18 34.12 22.46 -8.40
C SER A 18 34.27 21.55 -9.62
N GLN A 19 34.12 20.26 -9.45
CA GLN A 19 34.22 19.26 -10.51
C GLN A 19 33.25 18.10 -10.25
N LEU A 20 32.40 17.81 -11.24
CA LEU A 20 31.41 16.74 -11.20
C LEU A 20 31.56 15.85 -12.44
N VAL A 21 31.43 14.52 -12.23
CA VAL A 21 31.37 13.54 -13.31
C VAL A 21 30.16 12.65 -13.07
N ALA A 22 29.18 12.73 -13.97
CA ALA A 22 28.07 11.79 -13.98
C ALA A 22 28.53 10.46 -14.54
N ILE A 23 28.17 9.38 -13.88
CA ILE A 23 28.53 8.00 -14.26
C ILE A 23 27.29 7.11 -14.30
N ASP A 24 27.39 6.08 -15.11
CA ASP A 24 26.43 4.97 -15.13
C ASP A 24 27.14 3.71 -15.62
N LEU A 25 26.70 2.53 -15.16
CA LEU A 25 27.25 1.23 -15.52
C LEU A 25 26.19 0.30 -16.05
N GLU A 26 26.51 -0.43 -17.12
CA GLU A 26 25.79 -1.64 -17.47
C GLU A 26 26.52 -2.86 -16.93
N THR A 27 25.79 -3.80 -16.35
CA THR A 27 26.33 -4.97 -15.65
C THR A 27 25.62 -6.25 -16.07
N THR A 28 26.22 -7.41 -15.77
CA THR A 28 25.60 -8.73 -16.02
C THR A 28 24.54 -9.11 -14.98
N GLY A 29 24.28 -8.26 -13.98
CA GLY A 29 23.30 -8.47 -12.92
C GLY A 29 23.52 -7.52 -11.76
N PHE A 30 22.86 -7.77 -10.62
CA PHE A 30 22.80 -6.81 -9.51
C PHE A 30 23.77 -7.09 -8.35
N ASP A 31 24.44 -8.24 -8.33
CA ASP A 31 25.33 -8.64 -7.24
C ASP A 31 26.80 -8.41 -7.63
N PRO A 32 27.49 -7.40 -7.06
CA PRO A 32 28.88 -7.10 -7.41
C PRO A 32 29.86 -8.25 -7.08
N THR A 33 29.44 -9.23 -6.26
CA THR A 33 30.25 -10.40 -5.94
C THR A 33 30.22 -11.45 -7.05
N ARG A 34 29.13 -11.52 -7.79
CA ARG A 34 28.85 -12.52 -8.84
C ARG A 34 28.87 -11.92 -10.24
N ASP A 35 28.37 -10.71 -10.35
CA ASP A 35 28.18 -10.04 -11.62
C ASP A 35 29.39 -9.19 -12.01
N ARG A 36 29.38 -8.71 -13.24
CA ARG A 36 30.52 -8.03 -13.86
C ARG A 36 30.04 -6.80 -14.61
N ILE A 37 30.91 -5.79 -14.70
CA ILE A 37 30.71 -4.60 -15.55
C ILE A 37 30.80 -5.01 -17.00
N VAL A 38 29.92 -4.45 -17.84
CA VAL A 38 29.87 -4.65 -19.30
C VAL A 38 30.13 -3.35 -20.05
N GLU A 39 29.64 -2.23 -19.58
CA GLU A 39 29.86 -0.90 -20.15
C GLU A 39 30.04 0.12 -19.02
N ILE A 40 30.90 1.12 -19.25
CA ILE A 40 31.07 2.30 -18.37
C ILE A 40 30.78 3.52 -19.20
N GLY A 41 29.84 4.37 -18.76
CA GLY A 41 29.56 5.70 -19.30
C GLY A 41 29.90 6.79 -18.29
N ALA A 42 30.53 7.86 -18.72
CA ALA A 42 30.75 9.01 -17.86
C ALA A 42 30.76 10.33 -18.63
N VAL A 43 30.32 11.38 -17.95
CA VAL A 43 30.20 12.74 -18.53
C VAL A 43 30.68 13.76 -17.50
N ARG A 44 31.67 14.60 -17.88
CA ARG A 44 32.02 15.74 -17.04
C ARG A 44 30.92 16.80 -17.13
N LEU A 45 30.58 17.37 -16.00
CA LEU A 45 29.68 18.51 -15.93
C LEU A 45 30.50 19.80 -15.88
N GLU A 46 30.22 20.70 -16.78
CA GLU A 46 30.89 22.00 -16.92
C GLU A 46 29.91 23.12 -16.62
N ARG A 47 30.42 24.23 -16.12
CA ARG A 47 29.60 25.43 -15.95
C ARG A 47 29.56 26.21 -17.27
N ALA A 48 28.37 26.36 -17.79
CA ALA A 48 28.09 27.25 -18.90
C ALA A 48 28.28 28.73 -18.49
N ALA A 49 28.35 29.63 -19.47
CA ALA A 49 28.55 31.07 -19.24
C ALA A 49 27.42 31.72 -18.40
N ASP A 50 26.23 31.12 -18.39
CA ASP A 50 25.08 31.53 -17.57
C ASP A 50 25.08 30.89 -16.17
N GLY A 51 26.15 30.13 -15.84
CA GLY A 51 26.28 29.43 -14.57
C GLY A 51 25.54 28.09 -14.47
N SER A 52 24.77 27.71 -15.49
CA SER A 52 24.08 26.40 -15.54
C SER A 52 25.07 25.24 -15.70
N LEU A 53 24.67 24.06 -15.24
CA LEU A 53 25.42 22.83 -15.49
C LEU A 53 25.09 22.31 -16.89
N ALA A 54 26.13 22.03 -17.67
CA ALA A 54 26.03 21.48 -19.02
C ALA A 54 26.96 20.26 -19.16
N PRO A 55 26.59 19.29 -19.98
CA PRO A 55 27.46 18.15 -20.27
C PRO A 55 28.65 18.60 -21.13
N GLY A 56 29.86 18.27 -20.63
CA GLY A 56 31.15 18.54 -21.33
C GLY A 56 31.75 17.27 -21.92
N ALA A 57 33.02 17.04 -21.59
CA ALA A 57 33.76 15.85 -22.05
C ALA A 57 33.08 14.54 -21.68
N ARG A 58 33.09 13.55 -22.58
CA ARG A 58 32.44 12.26 -22.47
C ARG A 58 33.44 11.14 -22.46
N PHE A 59 33.16 10.09 -21.73
CA PHE A 59 33.89 8.86 -21.68
C PHE A 59 32.94 7.69 -21.83
N ALA A 60 33.25 6.74 -22.68
CA ALA A 60 32.51 5.49 -22.81
C ALA A 60 33.50 4.35 -23.15
N THR A 61 33.32 3.21 -22.53
CA THR A 61 34.13 2.03 -22.85
C THR A 61 33.35 0.76 -22.52
N PHE A 62 33.45 -0.23 -23.40
CA PHE A 62 33.06 -1.58 -23.11
C PHE A 62 34.09 -2.24 -22.19
N VAL A 63 33.62 -3.19 -21.38
CA VAL A 63 34.41 -3.94 -20.41
C VAL A 63 34.18 -5.42 -20.64
N ASP A 64 35.26 -6.20 -20.67
CA ASP A 64 35.21 -7.65 -20.82
C ASP A 64 34.73 -8.28 -19.50
N PRO A 65 33.52 -8.88 -19.44
CA PRO A 65 33.03 -9.52 -18.23
C PRO A 65 33.70 -10.89 -17.96
N GLY A 66 34.50 -11.38 -18.89
CA GLY A 66 35.16 -12.72 -18.82
C GLY A 66 34.18 -13.89 -18.94
N ARG A 67 32.96 -13.64 -19.43
CA ARG A 67 31.92 -14.66 -19.69
C ARG A 67 30.95 -14.17 -20.76
N GLU A 68 30.22 -15.09 -21.38
CA GLU A 68 29.14 -14.75 -22.30
C GLU A 68 27.99 -14.05 -21.59
N LEU A 69 27.34 -13.13 -22.29
CA LEU A 69 26.20 -12.40 -21.76
C LEU A 69 24.93 -13.25 -21.80
N ASP A 70 24.18 -13.20 -20.70
CA ASP A 70 22.83 -13.75 -20.69
C ASP A 70 21.94 -13.01 -21.70
N ARG A 71 21.05 -13.75 -22.37
CA ARG A 71 20.11 -13.18 -23.34
C ARG A 71 19.27 -12.04 -22.76
N ALA A 72 18.95 -12.09 -21.47
CA ALA A 72 18.21 -11.04 -20.77
C ALA A 72 19.01 -9.72 -20.73
N ILE A 73 20.31 -9.79 -20.44
CA ILE A 73 21.21 -8.63 -20.41
C ILE A 73 21.37 -8.06 -21.81
N THR A 74 21.64 -8.90 -22.81
CA THR A 74 21.74 -8.47 -24.22
C THR A 74 20.48 -7.75 -24.69
N ARG A 75 19.30 -8.20 -24.25
CA ARG A 75 18.03 -7.55 -24.60
C ARG A 75 17.85 -6.22 -23.88
N LEU A 76 18.21 -6.15 -22.60
CA LEU A 76 18.06 -4.96 -21.77
C LEU A 76 18.97 -3.83 -22.27
N THR A 77 20.24 -4.14 -22.48
CA THR A 77 21.30 -3.16 -22.81
C THR A 77 21.52 -2.98 -24.32
N GLY A 78 21.05 -3.95 -25.12
CA GLY A 78 21.38 -4.04 -26.56
C GLY A 78 22.81 -4.49 -26.86
N ILE A 79 23.66 -4.72 -25.83
CA ILE A 79 25.06 -5.12 -25.96
C ILE A 79 25.13 -6.61 -26.27
N ARG A 80 25.95 -7.01 -27.22
CA ARG A 80 26.17 -8.38 -27.65
C ARG A 80 27.62 -8.81 -27.36
N ASP A 81 27.86 -10.10 -27.25
CA ASP A 81 29.20 -10.64 -27.06
C ASP A 81 30.18 -10.17 -28.14
N ALA A 82 29.69 -9.96 -29.37
CA ALA A 82 30.50 -9.39 -30.46
C ALA A 82 31.00 -7.98 -30.20
N ASP A 83 30.24 -7.17 -29.49
CA ASP A 83 30.58 -5.78 -29.13
C ASP A 83 31.65 -5.74 -28.03
N LEU A 84 31.75 -6.82 -27.24
CA LEU A 84 32.74 -6.97 -26.17
C LEU A 84 34.07 -7.61 -26.65
N SER A 85 34.12 -7.97 -27.91
CA SER A 85 35.39 -8.57 -28.48
C SER A 85 36.50 -7.54 -28.50
N GLY A 86 37.54 -7.76 -27.67
CA GLY A 86 38.64 -6.81 -27.50
C GLY A 86 38.37 -5.65 -26.56
N ALA A 87 37.27 -5.72 -25.77
CA ALA A 87 36.98 -4.79 -24.70
C ALA A 87 38.06 -4.78 -23.61
N ARG A 88 38.16 -3.71 -22.86
CA ARG A 88 39.16 -3.55 -21.79
C ARG A 88 38.90 -4.53 -20.65
N ALA A 89 39.98 -5.00 -20.01
CA ALA A 89 39.84 -5.66 -18.73
C ALA A 89 39.22 -4.71 -17.67
N PRO A 90 38.46 -5.25 -16.70
CA PRO A 90 37.75 -4.40 -15.71
C PRO A 90 38.69 -3.40 -15.00
N ALA A 91 39.85 -3.82 -14.55
CA ALA A 91 40.82 -2.97 -13.86
C ALA A 91 41.32 -1.82 -14.76
N ASP A 92 41.59 -2.10 -16.05
CA ASP A 92 42.08 -1.10 -17.02
C ASP A 92 40.96 -0.10 -17.39
N ALA A 93 39.71 -0.57 -17.48
CA ALA A 93 38.59 0.28 -17.75
C ALA A 93 38.31 1.25 -16.57
N VAL A 94 38.37 0.72 -15.33
CA VAL A 94 38.23 1.53 -14.11
C VAL A 94 39.37 2.52 -13.94
N ALA A 95 40.62 2.12 -14.22
CA ALA A 95 41.76 3.05 -14.18
C ALA A 95 41.61 4.17 -15.23
N ALA A 96 41.06 3.88 -16.40
CA ALA A 96 40.79 4.89 -17.43
C ALA A 96 39.66 5.84 -17.01
N LEU A 97 38.60 5.33 -16.37
CA LEU A 97 37.54 6.14 -15.77
C LEU A 97 38.11 7.04 -14.66
N ASP A 98 38.95 6.50 -13.76
CA ASP A 98 39.56 7.26 -12.67
C ASP A 98 40.47 8.38 -13.21
N ALA A 99 41.25 8.11 -14.23
CA ALA A 99 42.04 9.12 -14.93
C ALA A 99 41.14 10.19 -15.61
N PHE A 100 40.04 9.78 -16.23
CA PHE A 100 39.04 10.72 -16.78
C PHE A 100 38.35 11.51 -15.66
N ALA A 101 37.95 10.92 -14.59
CA ALA A 101 37.26 11.60 -13.50
C ALA A 101 38.21 12.52 -12.69
N GLY A 102 39.50 12.15 -12.57
CA GLY A 102 40.45 12.89 -11.72
C GLY A 102 39.96 12.93 -10.27
N GLY A 103 40.02 14.07 -9.61
CA GLY A 103 39.52 14.26 -8.26
C GLY A 103 38.02 14.63 -8.14
N ALA A 104 37.24 14.56 -9.22
CA ALA A 104 35.86 14.98 -9.27
C ALA A 104 34.93 14.13 -8.37
N CYS A 105 33.86 14.74 -7.86
CA CYS A 105 32.76 14.02 -7.22
C CYS A 105 31.99 13.22 -8.28
N LEU A 106 31.76 11.95 -8.02
CA LEU A 106 31.00 11.07 -8.90
C LEU A 106 29.49 11.24 -8.63
N VAL A 107 28.73 11.44 -9.70
CA VAL A 107 27.28 11.61 -9.65
C VAL A 107 26.63 10.41 -10.34
N GLY A 108 25.73 9.72 -9.66
CA GLY A 108 25.01 8.59 -10.24
C GLY A 108 23.53 8.62 -9.86
N HIS A 109 22.78 7.75 -10.51
CA HIS A 109 21.37 7.53 -10.18
C HIS A 109 21.25 6.19 -9.44
N ASN A 110 21.30 6.20 -8.12
CA ASN A 110 21.59 5.09 -7.22
C ASN A 110 23.10 4.75 -7.24
N VAL A 111 23.92 5.77 -7.03
CA VAL A 111 25.37 5.75 -7.23
C VAL A 111 26.10 4.68 -6.40
N ASP A 112 25.56 4.26 -5.27
CA ASP A 112 26.14 3.20 -4.43
C ASP A 112 26.21 1.85 -5.16
N PHE A 113 25.25 1.61 -6.08
CA PHE A 113 25.30 0.46 -6.96
C PHE A 113 26.54 0.50 -7.87
N ASP A 114 26.74 1.60 -8.58
CA ASP A 114 27.87 1.78 -9.50
C ASP A 114 29.20 1.71 -8.75
N LEU A 115 29.32 2.40 -7.62
CA LEU A 115 30.52 2.42 -6.79
C LEU A 115 30.88 1.01 -6.31
N SER A 116 29.92 0.20 -5.93
CA SER A 116 30.15 -1.16 -5.46
C SER A 116 30.84 -2.05 -6.50
N PHE A 117 30.48 -1.90 -7.77
CA PHE A 117 31.13 -2.60 -8.90
C PHE A 117 32.48 -2.00 -9.23
N LEU A 118 32.59 -0.67 -9.25
CA LEU A 118 33.85 0.04 -9.55
C LEU A 118 34.91 -0.23 -8.48
N GLU A 119 34.58 -0.18 -7.21
CA GLU A 119 35.50 -0.48 -6.11
C GLU A 119 36.02 -1.93 -6.17
N ARG A 120 35.15 -2.86 -6.50
CA ARG A 120 35.55 -4.25 -6.71
C ARG A 120 36.46 -4.43 -7.93
N ALA A 121 36.31 -3.59 -8.93
CA ALA A 121 37.15 -3.60 -10.13
C ALA A 121 38.44 -2.74 -10.01
N GLY A 122 38.69 -2.10 -8.85
CA GLY A 122 39.94 -1.42 -8.52
C GLY A 122 39.86 0.08 -8.26
N LEU A 123 38.65 0.68 -8.24
CA LEU A 123 38.49 2.07 -7.80
C LEU A 123 38.81 2.16 -6.30
N GLN A 124 39.53 3.21 -5.90
CA GLN A 124 39.80 3.46 -4.47
C GLN A 124 38.49 3.76 -3.71
N PRO A 125 38.23 3.07 -2.59
CA PRO A 125 37.04 3.32 -1.77
C PRO A 125 36.99 4.73 -1.18
N GLY A 126 35.79 5.20 -0.89
CA GLY A 126 35.58 6.49 -0.22
C GLY A 126 35.63 7.71 -1.16
N ARG A 127 35.45 7.51 -2.45
CA ARG A 127 35.29 8.59 -3.43
C ARG A 127 34.08 9.46 -3.08
N ALA A 128 34.22 10.78 -3.16
CA ALA A 128 33.06 11.68 -2.99
C ALA A 128 31.99 11.36 -4.06
N SER A 129 30.77 11.15 -3.62
CA SER A 129 29.65 10.79 -4.48
C SER A 129 28.38 11.59 -4.15
N LEU A 130 27.51 11.74 -5.15
CA LEU A 130 26.25 12.44 -5.07
C LEU A 130 25.15 11.62 -5.74
N ASP A 131 24.12 11.25 -5.01
CA ASP A 131 23.05 10.41 -5.52
C ASP A 131 21.85 11.24 -5.99
N THR A 132 21.49 11.12 -7.26
CA THR A 132 20.36 11.86 -7.83
C THR A 132 19.01 11.27 -7.45
N VAL A 133 18.91 9.99 -7.01
CA VAL A 133 17.67 9.43 -6.43
C VAL A 133 17.40 10.08 -5.07
N GLU A 134 18.42 10.15 -4.22
CA GLU A 134 18.31 10.79 -2.91
C GLU A 134 17.95 12.27 -3.05
N LEU A 135 18.65 13.01 -3.91
CA LEU A 135 18.35 14.41 -4.19
C LEU A 135 16.93 14.61 -4.77
N ALA A 136 16.52 13.78 -5.73
CA ALA A 136 15.19 13.86 -6.32
C ALA A 136 14.11 13.58 -5.27
N SER A 137 14.36 12.64 -4.36
CA SER A 137 13.42 12.32 -3.29
C SER A 137 13.26 13.47 -2.28
N ILE A 138 14.31 14.26 -2.07
CA ILE A 138 14.28 15.46 -1.21
C ILE A 138 13.60 16.63 -1.94
N VAL A 139 14.07 16.94 -3.15
CA VAL A 139 13.62 18.12 -3.90
C VAL A 139 12.19 17.97 -4.41
N TRP A 140 11.80 16.77 -4.82
CA TRP A 140 10.46 16.43 -5.31
C TRP A 140 9.81 15.29 -4.50
N PRO A 141 9.52 15.49 -3.23
CA PRO A 141 9.04 14.43 -2.30
C PRO A 141 7.73 13.76 -2.73
N ARG A 142 6.97 14.42 -3.62
CA ARG A 142 5.70 13.93 -4.17
C ARG A 142 5.82 13.30 -5.56
N ALA A 143 7.03 13.13 -6.08
CA ALA A 143 7.23 12.49 -7.37
C ALA A 143 6.65 11.06 -7.36
N SER A 144 5.98 10.71 -8.43
CA SER A 144 5.32 9.41 -8.53
C SER A 144 6.30 8.25 -8.62
N SER A 145 7.50 8.51 -9.13
CA SER A 145 8.60 7.56 -9.25
C SER A 145 9.91 8.35 -9.23
N TYR A 146 10.95 7.72 -8.73
CA TYR A 146 12.32 8.26 -8.79
C TYR A 146 13.19 7.50 -9.79
N ALA A 147 12.63 6.64 -10.63
CA ALA A 147 13.37 6.01 -11.71
C ALA A 147 13.82 7.06 -12.74
N LEU A 148 15.08 6.96 -13.21
CA LEU A 148 15.74 7.94 -14.09
C LEU A 148 14.91 8.27 -15.34
N GLN A 149 14.49 7.25 -16.07
CA GLN A 149 13.70 7.39 -17.30
C GLN A 149 12.32 8.04 -17.03
N ARG A 150 11.73 7.77 -15.87
CA ARG A 150 10.45 8.38 -15.49
C ARG A 150 10.60 9.85 -15.14
N LEU A 151 11.62 10.20 -14.37
CA LEU A 151 11.95 11.60 -14.07
C LEU A 151 12.30 12.36 -15.33
N ALA A 152 13.09 11.76 -16.23
CA ALA A 152 13.43 12.36 -17.52
C ALA A 152 12.17 12.66 -18.34
N ALA A 153 11.25 11.70 -18.45
CA ALA A 153 9.98 11.89 -19.16
C ALA A 153 9.11 12.99 -18.53
N ASP A 154 8.96 13.00 -17.20
CA ASP A 154 8.16 14.00 -16.50
C ASP A 154 8.76 15.42 -16.63
N LEU A 155 10.08 15.53 -16.72
CA LEU A 155 10.83 16.78 -16.89
C LEU A 155 11.10 17.13 -18.35
N ARG A 156 10.78 16.25 -19.30
CA ARG A 156 11.05 16.39 -20.75
C ARG A 156 12.54 16.48 -21.06
N ILE A 157 13.36 15.76 -20.33
CA ILE A 157 14.77 15.55 -20.63
C ILE A 157 14.86 14.56 -21.78
N ASP A 158 15.73 14.85 -22.76
CA ASP A 158 16.07 13.89 -23.81
C ASP A 158 16.97 12.80 -23.19
N ALA A 159 16.43 11.60 -23.04
CA ALA A 159 17.09 10.52 -22.32
C ALA A 159 17.95 9.60 -23.21
N GLY A 160 18.01 9.85 -24.53
CA GLY A 160 18.73 8.97 -25.46
C GLY A 160 18.18 7.53 -25.46
N ALA A 161 19.06 6.56 -25.67
CA ALA A 161 18.73 5.14 -25.61
C ALA A 161 18.83 4.64 -24.16
N ALA A 162 17.71 4.27 -23.55
CA ALA A 162 17.69 3.70 -22.21
C ALA A 162 18.54 2.42 -22.14
N HIS A 163 19.19 2.20 -20.99
CA HIS A 163 20.12 1.08 -20.77
C HIS A 163 21.36 1.10 -21.68
N ARG A 164 21.91 2.30 -21.89
CA ARG A 164 23.24 2.53 -22.42
C ARG A 164 23.95 3.47 -21.46
N ALA A 165 25.06 3.01 -20.91
CA ALA A 165 25.75 3.69 -19.82
C ALA A 165 26.06 5.16 -20.09
N LEU A 166 26.46 5.52 -21.31
CA LEU A 166 26.71 6.92 -21.65
C LEU A 166 25.41 7.77 -21.72
N ASP A 167 24.35 7.23 -22.28
CA ASP A 167 23.07 7.94 -22.41
C ASP A 167 22.41 8.12 -21.04
N ASP A 168 22.48 7.11 -20.16
CA ASP A 168 21.98 7.19 -18.80
C ASP A 168 22.83 8.15 -17.93
N ALA A 169 24.17 8.19 -18.12
CA ALA A 169 25.02 9.19 -17.49
C ALA A 169 24.70 10.62 -17.98
N LEU A 170 24.39 10.83 -19.26
CA LEU A 170 23.94 12.12 -19.80
C LEU A 170 22.59 12.53 -19.23
N THR A 171 21.67 11.58 -19.10
CA THR A 171 20.35 11.80 -18.50
C THR A 171 20.47 12.14 -17.01
N CYS A 172 21.35 11.46 -16.27
CA CYS A 172 21.67 11.75 -14.88
C CYS A 172 22.27 13.17 -14.71
N ALA A 173 23.17 13.57 -15.61
CA ALA A 173 23.74 14.91 -15.63
C ALA A 173 22.68 16.01 -15.85
N ALA A 174 21.76 15.79 -16.79
CA ALA A 174 20.65 16.70 -17.06
C ALA A 174 19.65 16.74 -15.88
N LEU A 175 19.39 15.61 -15.25
CA LEU A 175 18.55 15.53 -14.04
C LEU A 175 19.16 16.33 -12.88
N LEU A 176 20.48 16.24 -12.67
CA LEU A 176 21.16 17.03 -11.63
C LEU A 176 21.03 18.54 -11.88
N ALA A 177 21.09 18.97 -13.14
CA ALA A 177 20.88 20.38 -13.50
C ALA A 177 19.46 20.85 -13.17
N GLU A 178 18.43 20.02 -13.41
CA GLU A 178 17.04 20.31 -13.05
C GLU A 178 16.84 20.33 -11.51
N LEU A 179 17.46 19.40 -10.79
CA LEU A 179 17.45 19.36 -9.33
C LEU A 179 18.06 20.61 -8.73
N SER A 180 19.20 21.05 -9.28
CA SER A 180 19.88 22.29 -8.85
C SER A 180 18.99 23.50 -9.07
N ARG A 181 18.33 23.61 -10.22
CA ARG A 181 17.39 24.70 -10.51
C ARG A 181 16.19 24.69 -9.55
N ALA A 182 15.65 23.51 -9.28
CA ALA A 182 14.52 23.38 -8.35
C ALA A 182 14.92 23.75 -6.92
N ALA A 183 16.10 23.33 -6.47
CA ALA A 183 16.59 23.64 -5.12
C ALA A 183 16.80 25.14 -4.88
N VAL A 184 17.29 25.88 -5.87
CA VAL A 184 17.46 27.36 -5.77
C VAL A 184 16.14 28.08 -5.47
N ALA A 185 15.01 27.51 -5.84
CA ALA A 185 13.69 28.08 -5.54
C ALA A 185 13.25 27.92 -4.08
N PHE A 186 13.98 27.19 -3.27
CA PHE A 186 13.68 27.05 -1.84
C PHE A 186 14.11 28.29 -1.05
N ARG A 187 13.41 28.53 0.06
CA ARG A 187 13.75 29.64 0.96
C ARG A 187 15.14 29.45 1.58
N PRO A 188 15.88 30.52 1.86
CA PRO A 188 17.23 30.42 2.43
C PRO A 188 17.30 29.66 3.76
N ASP A 189 16.32 29.83 4.65
CA ASP A 189 16.25 29.13 5.92
C ASP A 189 16.05 27.62 5.74
N LEU A 190 15.21 27.21 4.79
CA LEU A 190 15.03 25.81 4.43
C LEU A 190 16.32 25.22 3.83
N LEU A 191 17.00 25.97 2.96
CA LEU A 191 18.26 25.52 2.35
C LEU A 191 19.38 25.36 3.39
N GLU A 192 19.46 26.27 4.37
CA GLU A 192 20.43 26.15 5.46
C GLU A 192 20.18 24.89 6.30
N GLU A 193 18.91 24.57 6.57
CA GLU A 193 18.55 23.38 7.30
C GLU A 193 18.81 22.11 6.49
N LEU A 194 18.48 22.12 5.20
CA LEU A 194 18.79 21.02 4.27
C LEU A 194 20.31 20.78 4.20
N ARG A 195 21.11 21.85 4.11
CA ARG A 195 22.56 21.77 4.13
C ARG A 195 23.08 21.11 5.42
N ALA A 196 22.58 21.53 6.56
CA ALA A 196 23.01 20.99 7.85
C ALA A 196 22.62 19.52 8.03
N THR A 197 21.38 19.16 7.67
CA THR A 197 20.84 17.79 7.85
C THR A 197 21.42 16.82 6.82
N SER A 198 21.57 17.24 5.57
CA SER A 198 22.10 16.39 4.50
C SER A 198 23.60 16.11 4.62
N ALA A 199 24.31 16.75 5.53
CA ALA A 199 25.70 16.41 5.86
C ALA A 199 25.83 14.94 6.36
N ALA A 200 24.78 14.38 6.95
CA ALA A 200 24.73 12.97 7.31
C ALA A 200 24.54 12.02 6.12
N LEU A 201 24.12 12.52 4.95
CA LEU A 201 24.09 11.76 3.68
C LEU A 201 25.46 11.75 2.99
N GLY A 202 26.30 12.72 3.30
CA GLY A 202 27.62 12.89 2.76
C GLY A 202 27.96 14.36 2.47
N PRO A 203 29.26 14.68 2.41
CA PRO A 203 29.71 16.07 2.18
C PRO A 203 29.16 16.68 0.87
N ALA A 204 29.04 15.88 -0.19
CA ALA A 204 28.58 16.35 -1.50
C ALA A 204 27.10 16.80 -1.46
N HIS A 205 26.25 16.13 -0.66
CA HIS A 205 24.86 16.54 -0.46
C HIS A 205 24.75 17.88 0.27
N ALA A 206 25.56 18.08 1.31
CA ALA A 206 25.62 19.35 2.03
C ALA A 206 26.12 20.48 1.12
N GLU A 207 27.15 20.23 0.29
CA GLU A 207 27.67 21.19 -0.69
C GLU A 207 26.67 21.52 -1.79
N PHE A 208 25.86 20.55 -2.23
CA PHE A 208 24.77 20.79 -3.19
C PHE A 208 23.79 21.84 -2.66
N PHE A 209 23.31 21.67 -1.42
CA PHE A 209 22.40 22.65 -0.81
C PHE A 209 23.10 23.96 -0.42
N ALA A 210 24.38 23.95 -0.04
CA ALA A 210 25.17 25.17 0.16
C ALA A 210 25.27 26.00 -1.13
N GLY A 211 25.47 25.33 -2.27
CA GLY A 211 25.47 25.96 -3.57
C GLY A 211 24.13 26.62 -3.89
N ALA A 212 23.03 25.91 -3.72
CA ALA A 212 21.69 26.44 -3.91
C ALA A 212 21.40 27.64 -2.98
N LEU A 213 21.82 27.57 -1.70
CA LEU A 213 21.71 28.67 -0.72
C LEU A 213 22.48 29.91 -1.18
N ALA A 214 23.70 29.77 -1.67
CA ALA A 214 24.53 30.89 -2.12
C ALA A 214 23.89 31.70 -3.27
N VAL A 215 23.07 31.04 -4.12
CA VAL A 215 22.29 31.73 -5.15
C VAL A 215 20.99 32.29 -4.61
N SER A 216 20.25 31.50 -3.85
CA SER A 216 19.00 31.94 -3.26
C SER A 216 19.17 33.25 -2.47
N LEU A 217 20.28 33.42 -1.74
CA LEU A 217 20.61 34.66 -0.99
C LEU A 217 20.90 35.90 -1.87
N ARG A 218 21.18 35.69 -3.16
CA ARG A 218 21.40 36.79 -4.14
C ARG A 218 20.11 37.20 -4.85
N ALA A 219 19.09 36.38 -4.81
CA ALA A 219 17.79 36.64 -5.42
C ALA A 219 16.91 37.51 -4.48
N ALA A 220 16.23 38.53 -5.03
CA ALA A 220 15.20 39.25 -4.28
C ALA A 220 13.98 38.30 -4.06
N TRP A 221 13.69 38.06 -2.82
CA TRP A 221 12.58 37.15 -2.41
C TRP A 221 11.28 37.94 -2.29
N ASP A 222 10.26 37.47 -3.03
CA ASP A 222 8.86 37.83 -2.79
C ASP A 222 8.30 36.88 -1.72
N GLU A 223 7.98 37.36 -0.54
CA GLU A 223 7.30 36.62 0.51
C GLU A 223 5.89 36.20 0.07
N ARG A 224 5.80 35.07 -0.58
CA ARG A 224 4.49 34.40 -0.76
C ARG A 224 4.25 33.52 0.45
N ALA A 225 3.56 34.07 1.44
CA ALA A 225 2.98 33.31 2.52
C ALA A 225 2.14 32.15 1.94
N ALA A 226 2.43 30.92 2.34
CA ALA A 226 1.56 29.78 2.06
C ALA A 226 0.19 30.06 2.67
N THR A 227 -0.78 30.43 1.85
CA THR A 227 -2.15 30.63 2.28
C THR A 227 -2.71 29.27 2.73
N LEU A 228 -2.90 29.13 4.03
CA LEU A 228 -3.63 27.99 4.58
C LEU A 228 -4.98 27.92 3.86
N PRO A 229 -5.44 26.74 3.41
CA PRO A 229 -6.72 26.62 2.74
C PRO A 229 -7.81 27.13 3.65
N ALA A 230 -8.76 27.87 3.04
CA ALA A 230 -9.93 28.42 3.71
C ALA A 230 -10.65 27.33 4.53
N ARG A 231 -11.23 27.73 5.65
CA ARG A 231 -12.13 26.86 6.44
C ARG A 231 -13.14 26.23 5.48
N LEU A 232 -13.43 24.93 5.68
CA LEU A 232 -14.51 24.27 4.97
C LEU A 232 -15.79 25.11 5.09
N PRO A 233 -16.58 25.23 4.00
CA PRO A 233 -17.85 25.96 4.07
C PRO A 233 -18.71 25.38 5.18
N ALA A 234 -19.42 26.25 5.92
CA ALA A 234 -20.35 25.82 6.93
C ALA A 234 -21.44 24.95 6.29
N ARG A 235 -21.92 23.94 7.05
CA ARG A 235 -23.05 23.10 6.65
C ARG A 235 -24.22 23.95 6.21
N ARG A 236 -24.57 23.95 4.94
CA ARG A 236 -25.74 24.64 4.40
C ARG A 236 -26.84 23.61 4.13
N ARG A 237 -27.93 23.70 4.88
CA ARG A 237 -29.15 22.95 4.55
C ARG A 237 -29.83 23.62 3.36
N ASP A 238 -30.03 22.87 2.30
CA ASP A 238 -30.81 23.32 1.14
C ASP A 238 -31.85 22.25 0.75
N PRO A 239 -33.01 22.21 1.45
CA PRO A 239 -34.05 21.22 1.16
C PRO A 239 -34.60 21.32 -0.25
N VAL A 240 -34.63 22.51 -0.84
CA VAL A 240 -35.13 22.71 -2.21
C VAL A 240 -34.16 22.09 -3.23
N ALA A 241 -32.86 22.28 -3.02
CA ALA A 241 -31.83 21.62 -3.85
C ALA A 241 -31.91 20.10 -3.67
N SER A 242 -32.15 19.60 -2.48
CA SER A 242 -32.35 18.16 -2.22
C SER A 242 -33.53 17.57 -2.99
N GLU A 243 -34.68 18.31 -3.05
CA GLU A 243 -35.85 17.83 -3.81
C GLU A 243 -35.56 17.77 -5.31
N ARG A 244 -34.75 18.70 -5.82
CA ARG A 244 -34.29 18.71 -7.22
C ARG A 244 -33.26 17.60 -7.52
N LEU A 245 -32.52 17.17 -6.51
CA LEU A 245 -31.50 16.13 -6.64
C LEU A 245 -32.08 14.72 -6.38
N ARG A 246 -33.05 14.32 -7.20
CA ARG A 246 -33.60 12.97 -7.20
C ARG A 246 -32.83 12.10 -8.17
N VAL A 247 -32.63 10.81 -7.82
CA VAL A 247 -31.98 9.83 -8.69
C VAL A 247 -32.58 9.84 -10.09
N ALA A 248 -33.91 9.86 -10.19
CA ALA A 248 -34.61 9.89 -11.49
C ALA A 248 -34.21 11.10 -12.36
N THR A 249 -33.97 12.26 -11.75
CA THR A 249 -33.56 13.48 -12.47
C THR A 249 -32.06 13.49 -12.75
N ALA A 250 -31.24 13.09 -11.77
CA ALA A 250 -29.78 13.09 -11.91
C ALA A 250 -29.28 12.17 -13.02
N PHE A 251 -29.85 10.96 -13.10
CA PHE A 251 -29.49 9.91 -14.07
C PHE A 251 -30.40 9.91 -15.32
N ALA A 252 -31.23 10.92 -15.54
CA ALA A 252 -32.02 11.00 -16.77
C ALA A 252 -31.11 11.10 -18.02
N PRO A 253 -31.53 10.58 -19.20
CA PRO A 253 -30.72 10.64 -20.41
C PRO A 253 -30.32 12.07 -20.83
N ASP A 254 -31.11 13.05 -20.45
CA ASP A 254 -30.88 14.48 -20.62
C ASP A 254 -30.57 15.19 -19.30
N GLY A 255 -30.28 14.43 -18.27
CA GLY A 255 -30.02 14.91 -16.91
C GLY A 255 -28.66 15.62 -16.74
N PRO A 256 -28.40 16.16 -15.56
CA PRO A 256 -27.15 16.88 -15.29
C PRO A 256 -25.90 15.99 -15.44
N LEU A 257 -25.97 14.72 -15.11
CA LEU A 257 -24.85 13.79 -15.31
C LEU A 257 -24.56 13.57 -16.80
N ALA A 258 -25.58 13.35 -17.61
CA ALA A 258 -25.44 13.19 -19.04
C ALA A 258 -24.82 14.43 -19.72
N ARG A 259 -25.16 15.61 -19.24
CA ARG A 259 -24.60 16.87 -19.75
C ARG A 259 -23.16 17.13 -19.32
N ALA A 260 -22.77 16.65 -18.14
CA ALA A 260 -21.47 16.95 -17.55
C ALA A 260 -20.36 15.97 -17.94
N TYR A 261 -20.71 14.70 -18.14
CA TYR A 261 -19.74 13.65 -18.47
C TYR A 261 -19.71 13.37 -19.96
N ALA A 262 -18.61 13.72 -20.63
CA ALA A 262 -18.38 13.30 -22.01
C ALA A 262 -18.36 11.76 -22.10
N GLY A 263 -19.21 11.20 -22.98
CA GLY A 263 -19.35 9.74 -23.09
C GLY A 263 -20.21 9.09 -22.00
N TYR A 264 -21.13 9.88 -21.39
CA TYR A 264 -22.11 9.32 -20.47
C TYR A 264 -22.94 8.23 -21.16
N GLU A 265 -23.00 7.06 -20.55
CA GLU A 265 -23.83 5.94 -20.97
C GLU A 265 -24.97 5.77 -19.97
N ASP A 266 -26.22 5.76 -20.47
CA ASP A 266 -27.36 5.43 -19.63
C ASP A 266 -27.36 3.93 -19.32
N ARG A 267 -27.17 3.61 -18.04
CA ARG A 267 -27.09 2.22 -17.55
C ARG A 267 -28.27 1.94 -16.62
N PRO A 268 -29.24 1.13 -17.04
CA PRO A 268 -30.39 0.77 -16.21
C PRO A 268 -29.99 0.15 -14.85
N GLU A 269 -28.89 -0.60 -14.83
CA GLU A 269 -28.31 -1.22 -13.63
C GLU A 269 -27.89 -0.14 -12.61
N GLN A 270 -27.22 0.90 -13.06
CA GLN A 270 -26.79 2.02 -12.23
C GLN A 270 -27.99 2.76 -11.65
N ARG A 271 -29.01 3.04 -12.48
CA ARG A 271 -30.25 3.69 -12.01
C ARG A 271 -31.01 2.81 -11.01
N GLY A 272 -31.10 1.51 -11.28
CA GLY A 272 -31.74 0.55 -10.38
C GLY A 272 -31.08 0.52 -9.00
N MET A 273 -29.73 0.46 -8.97
CA MET A 273 -28.96 0.55 -7.74
C MET A 273 -29.17 1.89 -7.04
N ALA A 274 -29.05 3.01 -7.76
CA ALA A 274 -29.18 4.35 -7.19
C ALA A 274 -30.57 4.56 -6.57
N ALA A 275 -31.63 4.11 -7.24
CA ALA A 275 -33.00 4.20 -6.75
C ALA A 275 -33.22 3.32 -5.49
N ALA A 276 -32.60 2.14 -5.40
CA ALA A 276 -32.68 1.32 -4.19
C ALA A 276 -31.95 1.97 -3.02
N VAL A 277 -30.74 2.50 -3.25
CA VAL A 277 -30.01 3.27 -2.24
C VAL A 277 -30.81 4.49 -1.78
N GLU A 278 -31.39 5.27 -2.71
CA GLU A 278 -32.23 6.42 -2.37
C GLU A 278 -33.37 6.03 -1.43
N ARG A 279 -34.12 4.96 -1.76
CA ARG A 279 -35.20 4.45 -0.89
C ARG A 279 -34.71 4.04 0.50
N THR A 280 -33.58 3.32 0.55
CA THR A 280 -33.02 2.87 1.84
C THR A 280 -32.58 4.04 2.71
N LEU A 281 -31.89 5.04 2.12
CA LEU A 281 -31.51 6.23 2.87
C LEU A 281 -32.72 7.09 3.29
N GLU A 282 -33.84 7.04 2.56
CA GLU A 282 -35.09 7.74 2.92
C GLU A 282 -35.84 7.01 4.02
N ALA A 283 -36.10 5.73 3.85
CA ALA A 283 -36.95 4.96 4.76
C ALA A 283 -36.21 4.50 6.03
N GLY A 284 -34.92 4.28 5.95
CA GLY A 284 -34.14 3.55 6.92
C GLY A 284 -34.04 2.07 6.53
N GLY A 285 -33.21 1.33 7.27
CA GLY A 285 -33.03 -0.11 7.07
C GLY A 285 -31.68 -0.51 6.46
N VAL A 286 -31.59 -1.74 6.04
CA VAL A 286 -30.34 -2.35 5.54
C VAL A 286 -30.55 -2.83 4.12
N LEU A 287 -29.62 -2.51 3.22
CA LEU A 287 -29.64 -2.95 1.83
C LEU A 287 -28.31 -3.62 1.46
N VAL A 288 -28.35 -4.82 0.92
CA VAL A 288 -27.20 -5.50 0.34
C VAL A 288 -27.32 -5.50 -1.17
N VAL A 289 -26.34 -4.90 -1.84
CA VAL A 289 -26.33 -4.73 -3.30
C VAL A 289 -25.14 -5.40 -3.94
N GLU A 290 -25.38 -6.37 -4.80
CA GLU A 290 -24.37 -6.79 -5.78
C GLU A 290 -24.56 -5.99 -7.06
N ALA A 291 -23.55 -5.21 -7.43
CA ALA A 291 -23.52 -4.46 -8.68
C ALA A 291 -22.23 -4.79 -9.44
N GLY A 292 -22.36 -5.42 -10.59
CA GLY A 292 -21.23 -5.89 -11.39
C GLY A 292 -20.19 -4.81 -11.69
N THR A 293 -19.02 -5.22 -12.16
CA THR A 293 -18.00 -4.27 -12.64
C THR A 293 -18.58 -3.40 -13.76
N GLY A 294 -18.17 -2.13 -13.80
CA GLY A 294 -18.63 -1.21 -14.84
C GLY A 294 -19.99 -0.55 -14.60
N VAL A 295 -20.80 -1.00 -13.65
CA VAL A 295 -22.10 -0.36 -13.31
C VAL A 295 -21.96 1.10 -12.88
N GLY A 296 -20.82 1.50 -12.29
CA GLY A 296 -20.65 2.84 -11.74
C GLY A 296 -21.20 2.98 -10.32
N LYS A 297 -20.91 1.98 -9.47
CA LYS A 297 -21.35 1.91 -8.06
C LYS A 297 -21.16 3.20 -7.30
N SER A 298 -19.99 3.84 -7.45
CA SER A 298 -19.67 5.06 -6.68
C SER A 298 -20.66 6.18 -6.94
N LEU A 299 -21.04 6.42 -8.20
CA LEU A 299 -22.06 7.42 -8.52
C LEU A 299 -23.44 7.00 -8.02
N ALA A 300 -23.78 5.70 -8.10
CA ALA A 300 -25.08 5.18 -7.70
C ALA A 300 -25.37 5.37 -6.20
N TYR A 301 -24.36 5.32 -5.32
CA TYR A 301 -24.58 5.64 -3.90
C TYR A 301 -24.26 7.11 -3.54
N ALA A 302 -23.35 7.77 -4.28
CA ALA A 302 -22.95 9.13 -3.97
C ALA A 302 -24.05 10.16 -4.25
N VAL A 303 -24.85 9.98 -5.33
CA VAL A 303 -25.97 10.89 -5.66
C VAL A 303 -27.01 10.90 -4.55
N PRO A 304 -27.55 9.76 -4.06
CA PRO A 304 -28.44 9.76 -2.91
C PRO A 304 -27.80 10.31 -1.63
N ALA A 305 -26.52 10.02 -1.36
CA ALA A 305 -25.81 10.55 -0.21
C ALA A 305 -25.71 12.08 -0.25
N LEU A 306 -25.41 12.68 -1.43
CA LEU A 306 -25.43 14.15 -1.61
C LEU A 306 -26.82 14.74 -1.37
N ALA A 307 -27.89 14.08 -1.83
CA ALA A 307 -29.25 14.52 -1.58
C ALA A 307 -29.60 14.54 -0.07
N ARG A 308 -29.13 13.54 0.70
CA ARG A 308 -29.28 13.50 2.17
C ARG A 308 -28.46 14.58 2.84
N ALA A 309 -27.23 14.80 2.40
CA ALA A 309 -26.35 15.83 2.92
C ALA A 309 -26.95 17.23 2.79
N LEU A 310 -27.66 17.55 1.69
CA LEU A 310 -28.37 18.79 1.51
C LEU A 310 -29.53 18.98 2.52
N ARG A 311 -30.04 17.90 3.12
CA ARG A 311 -31.02 17.93 4.23
C ARG A 311 -30.36 18.03 5.60
N GLY A 312 -29.02 17.96 5.66
CA GLY A 312 -28.21 17.98 6.88
C GLY A 312 -28.05 16.61 7.54
N GLU A 313 -28.37 15.53 6.82
CA GLU A 313 -28.11 14.15 7.26
C GLU A 313 -26.70 13.74 6.81
N ARG A 314 -25.91 13.15 7.73
CA ARG A 314 -24.53 12.75 7.43
C ARG A 314 -24.45 11.33 6.91
N THR A 315 -23.61 11.13 5.92
CA THR A 315 -23.26 9.79 5.41
C THR A 315 -21.77 9.50 5.60
N VAL A 316 -21.46 8.38 6.25
CA VAL A 316 -20.11 7.81 6.23
C VAL A 316 -20.00 6.82 5.06
N VAL A 317 -18.98 6.99 4.21
CA VAL A 317 -18.67 6.07 3.13
C VAL A 317 -17.37 5.33 3.49
N SER A 318 -17.48 4.03 3.69
CA SER A 318 -16.34 3.17 4.00
C SER A 318 -15.90 2.40 2.76
N THR A 319 -14.61 2.47 2.43
CA THR A 319 -13.99 1.71 1.32
C THR A 319 -12.87 0.80 1.85
N HIS A 320 -12.39 -0.12 1.03
CA HIS A 320 -11.34 -1.05 1.50
C HIS A 320 -9.95 -0.40 1.57
N THR A 321 -9.52 0.36 0.56
CA THR A 321 -8.14 0.83 0.42
C THR A 321 -8.00 2.36 0.43
N LEU A 322 -6.83 2.84 0.86
CA LEU A 322 -6.50 4.28 0.84
C LEU A 322 -6.56 4.90 -0.57
N PRO A 323 -6.09 4.24 -1.66
CA PRO A 323 -6.24 4.77 -3.01
C PRO A 323 -7.70 4.98 -3.44
N LEU A 324 -8.61 4.09 -3.06
CA LEU A 324 -10.05 4.26 -3.35
C LEU A 324 -10.65 5.44 -2.58
N GLN A 325 -10.24 5.67 -1.33
CA GLN A 325 -10.64 6.87 -0.57
C GLN A 325 -10.18 8.14 -1.30
N ASP A 326 -8.91 8.18 -1.69
CA ASP A 326 -8.33 9.35 -2.36
C ASP A 326 -9.00 9.61 -3.72
N GLN A 327 -9.30 8.57 -4.48
CA GLN A 327 -10.04 8.67 -5.73
C GLN A 327 -11.42 9.27 -5.50
N LEU A 328 -12.18 8.74 -4.55
CA LEU A 328 -13.55 9.20 -4.27
C LEU A 328 -13.57 10.66 -3.84
N VAL A 329 -12.66 11.08 -2.94
CA VAL A 329 -12.65 12.43 -2.39
C VAL A 329 -12.02 13.47 -3.32
N ARG A 330 -10.96 13.11 -4.04
CA ARG A 330 -10.19 14.07 -4.85
C ARG A 330 -10.67 14.16 -6.30
N ARG A 331 -11.38 13.16 -6.81
CA ARG A 331 -11.81 13.09 -8.20
C ARG A 331 -13.32 12.92 -8.35
N ASP A 332 -13.87 11.85 -7.80
CA ASP A 332 -15.23 11.42 -8.15
C ASP A 332 -16.29 12.35 -7.51
N LEU A 333 -16.22 12.63 -6.20
CA LEU A 333 -17.16 13.52 -5.52
C LEU A 333 -17.06 14.98 -5.98
N PRO A 334 -15.87 15.59 -6.17
CA PRO A 334 -15.78 16.94 -6.72
C PRO A 334 -16.37 17.04 -8.13
N ALA A 335 -16.06 16.10 -9.02
CA ALA A 335 -16.60 16.06 -10.37
C ALA A 335 -18.14 15.90 -10.35
N LEU A 336 -18.65 15.02 -9.48
CA LEU A 336 -20.09 14.80 -9.30
C LEU A 336 -20.79 16.06 -8.78
N GLN A 337 -20.23 16.73 -7.78
CA GLN A 337 -20.78 17.96 -7.24
C GLN A 337 -20.81 19.10 -8.29
N ALA A 338 -19.74 19.22 -9.07
CA ALA A 338 -19.68 20.18 -10.18
C ALA A 338 -20.78 19.89 -11.22
N ALA A 339 -20.98 18.62 -11.59
CA ALA A 339 -22.01 18.17 -12.53
C ALA A 339 -23.42 18.47 -12.02
N LEU A 340 -23.67 18.29 -10.72
CA LEU A 340 -24.98 18.47 -10.08
C LEU A 340 -25.23 19.90 -9.61
N GLY A 341 -24.23 20.80 -9.69
CA GLY A 341 -24.33 22.16 -9.18
C GLY A 341 -24.50 22.25 -7.66
N THR A 342 -23.92 21.32 -6.92
CA THR A 342 -23.99 21.24 -5.44
C THR A 342 -22.66 21.56 -4.79
N ALA A 343 -22.69 21.98 -3.51
CA ALA A 343 -21.50 22.28 -2.72
C ALA A 343 -21.67 21.71 -1.30
N VAL A 344 -21.58 20.38 -1.19
CA VAL A 344 -21.67 19.66 0.08
C VAL A 344 -20.26 19.49 0.65
N PRO A 345 -20.01 19.78 1.93
CA PRO A 345 -18.74 19.53 2.59
C PRO A 345 -18.41 18.04 2.62
N VAL A 346 -17.26 17.67 2.06
CA VAL A 346 -16.73 16.31 2.01
C VAL A 346 -15.38 16.28 2.69
N ALA A 347 -15.12 15.28 3.51
CA ALA A 347 -13.82 15.05 4.14
C ALA A 347 -13.37 13.59 4.06
N VAL A 348 -12.07 13.37 4.02
CA VAL A 348 -11.47 12.04 4.22
C VAL A 348 -10.86 12.00 5.63
N LEU A 349 -11.08 10.90 6.33
CA LEU A 349 -10.39 10.60 7.57
C LEU A 349 -9.71 9.24 7.45
N LYS A 350 -8.42 9.23 7.67
CA LYS A 350 -7.57 8.03 7.65
C LYS A 350 -7.16 7.65 9.08
N GLY A 351 -6.68 6.45 9.25
CA GLY A 351 -6.05 6.05 10.51
C GLY A 351 -4.89 7.00 10.86
N ARG A 352 -4.71 7.28 12.14
CA ARG A 352 -3.77 8.30 12.63
C ARG A 352 -2.33 8.11 12.16
N SER A 353 -1.86 6.89 12.00
CA SER A 353 -0.52 6.58 11.47
C SER A 353 -0.26 7.08 10.04
N ASN A 354 -1.29 7.55 9.35
CA ASN A 354 -1.16 8.19 8.04
C ASN A 354 -0.80 9.68 8.13
N TYR A 355 -0.90 10.30 9.29
CA TYR A 355 -0.65 11.73 9.45
C TYR A 355 0.68 12.00 10.15
N LEU A 356 1.44 12.97 9.64
CA LEU A 356 2.64 13.48 10.28
C LEU A 356 2.29 14.10 11.65
N CYS A 357 3.00 13.69 12.70
CA CYS A 357 2.96 14.35 13.99
C CYS A 357 4.06 15.41 14.07
N PRO A 358 3.75 16.73 14.15
CA PRO A 358 4.78 17.78 14.23
C PRO A 358 5.72 17.63 15.41
N ARG A 359 5.24 17.19 16.57
CA ARG A 359 6.05 16.97 17.79
C ARG A 359 7.08 15.85 17.56
N ARG A 360 6.64 14.67 17.14
CA ARG A 360 7.54 13.52 16.92
C ARG A 360 8.52 13.78 15.77
N TRP A 361 8.06 14.48 14.75
CA TRP A 361 8.92 14.92 13.67
C TRP A 361 10.03 15.86 14.17
N GLN A 362 9.71 16.84 15.05
CA GLN A 362 10.72 17.71 15.66
C GLN A 362 11.69 16.94 16.53
N GLN A 363 11.23 15.93 17.26
CA GLN A 363 12.10 15.05 18.05
C GLN A 363 13.10 14.28 17.16
N LEU A 364 12.64 13.70 16.04
CA LEU A 364 13.54 13.04 15.10
C LEU A 364 14.51 14.03 14.46
N ARG A 365 14.01 15.19 14.02
CA ARG A 365 14.82 16.26 13.43
C ARG A 365 15.96 16.73 14.35
N ALA A 366 15.69 16.85 15.65
CA ALA A 366 16.69 17.26 16.63
C ALA A 366 17.73 16.16 16.96
N ASN A 367 17.45 14.91 16.65
CA ASN A 367 18.25 13.75 17.04
C ASN A 367 18.49 12.79 15.88
N VAL A 368 18.83 13.31 14.70
CA VAL A 368 19.19 12.51 13.53
C VAL A 368 20.47 11.74 13.79
N ALA A 369 20.41 10.42 13.74
CA ALA A 369 21.52 9.53 14.05
C ALA A 369 21.99 8.66 12.86
N THR A 370 21.12 8.45 11.87
CA THR A 370 21.41 7.60 10.72
C THR A 370 21.20 8.31 9.38
N ARG A 371 21.82 7.78 8.32
CA ARG A 371 21.63 8.25 6.93
C ARG A 371 20.15 8.24 6.52
N ASP A 372 19.43 7.15 6.79
CA ASP A 372 18.00 7.01 6.44
C ASP A 372 17.12 8.04 7.18
N GLU A 373 17.45 8.34 8.44
CA GLU A 373 16.76 9.38 9.20
C GLU A 373 17.00 10.77 8.60
N ALA A 374 18.24 11.07 8.22
CA ALA A 374 18.58 12.32 7.54
C ALA A 374 17.82 12.48 6.23
N GLN A 375 17.75 11.41 5.43
CA GLN A 375 17.02 11.39 4.16
C GLN A 375 15.54 11.71 4.40
N LEU A 376 14.89 11.01 5.34
CA LEU A 376 13.49 11.23 5.67
C LEU A 376 13.23 12.65 6.20
N VAL A 377 14.13 13.19 7.06
CA VAL A 377 14.00 14.54 7.58
C VAL A 377 14.15 15.58 6.46
N CYS A 378 15.17 15.48 5.59
CA CYS A 378 15.34 16.38 4.45
C CYS A 378 14.11 16.34 3.51
N LYS A 379 13.62 15.16 3.15
CA LYS A 379 12.42 14.96 2.34
C LYS A 379 11.18 15.62 2.97
N THR A 380 10.98 15.40 4.25
CA THR A 380 9.81 15.95 4.97
C THR A 380 9.94 17.44 5.25
N LEU A 381 11.13 18.02 5.36
CA LEU A 381 11.35 19.45 5.39
C LEU A 381 10.76 20.14 4.17
N VAL A 382 11.11 19.68 2.97
CA VAL A 382 10.59 20.25 1.71
C VAL A 382 9.08 19.97 1.57
N TRP A 383 8.64 18.77 1.88
CA TRP A 383 7.23 18.42 1.77
C TRP A 383 6.32 19.26 2.68
N ARG A 384 6.77 19.57 3.89
CA ARG A 384 5.99 20.38 4.84
C ARG A 384 5.71 21.80 4.36
N GLU A 385 6.53 22.36 3.48
CA GLU A 385 6.26 23.67 2.87
C GLU A 385 5.00 23.68 1.99
N THR A 386 4.58 22.52 1.51
CA THR A 386 3.50 22.42 0.52
C THR A 386 2.32 21.56 0.97
N THR A 387 2.48 20.74 2.01
CA THR A 387 1.39 19.88 2.47
C THR A 387 0.37 20.65 3.31
N THR A 388 -0.89 20.42 3.03
CA THR A 388 -2.00 20.90 3.83
C THR A 388 -2.62 19.78 4.68
N ALA A 389 -2.49 18.54 4.24
CA ALA A 389 -3.07 17.36 4.89
C ALA A 389 -2.09 16.64 5.82
N GLY A 390 -0.79 16.74 5.58
CA GLY A 390 0.22 15.98 6.32
C GLY A 390 0.09 14.47 6.14
N ASP A 391 -0.47 14.04 5.02
CA ASP A 391 -0.82 12.65 4.73
C ASP A 391 0.36 11.91 4.08
N ARG A 392 0.76 10.77 4.67
CA ARG A 392 1.79 9.88 4.13
C ARG A 392 1.60 9.54 2.64
N ALA A 393 0.36 9.42 2.18
CA ALA A 393 0.06 9.09 0.79
C ALA A 393 0.53 10.16 -0.22
N GLU A 394 0.88 11.36 0.25
CA GLU A 394 1.49 12.40 -0.59
C GLU A 394 2.98 12.15 -0.87
N LEU A 395 3.63 11.23 -0.12
CA LEU A 395 5.05 10.93 -0.22
C LEU A 395 5.30 9.61 -0.93
N ASN A 396 6.34 9.57 -1.72
CA ASN A 396 6.94 8.33 -2.21
C ASN A 396 8.13 7.97 -1.32
N LEU A 397 7.90 7.06 -0.35
CA LEU A 397 8.90 6.64 0.62
C LEU A 397 9.78 5.53 0.02
N LEU A 398 11.09 5.68 0.15
CA LEU A 398 12.10 4.75 -0.36
C LEU A 398 12.66 3.85 0.76
N GLY A 399 13.09 2.66 0.41
CA GLY A 399 13.82 1.76 1.31
C GLY A 399 13.20 1.67 2.71
N ASN A 400 13.98 2.01 3.73
CA ASN A 400 13.58 1.96 5.14
C ASN A 400 12.72 3.15 5.61
N GLU A 401 12.52 4.18 4.77
CA GLU A 401 11.70 5.36 5.14
C GLU A 401 10.28 4.99 5.58
N GLY A 402 9.74 3.89 5.01
CA GLY A 402 8.43 3.36 5.39
C GLY A 402 8.35 2.92 6.86
N ALA A 403 9.40 2.29 7.37
CA ALA A 403 9.52 1.91 8.77
C ALA A 403 9.80 3.13 9.67
N LEU A 404 10.65 4.04 9.22
CA LEU A 404 10.96 5.29 9.93
C LEU A 404 9.76 6.23 10.02
N TRP A 405 8.82 6.17 9.07
CA TRP A 405 7.57 6.94 9.14
C TRP A 405 6.80 6.70 10.44
N ALA A 406 6.82 5.48 10.98
CA ALA A 406 6.18 5.17 12.25
C ALA A 406 6.72 5.99 13.43
N ARG A 407 7.95 6.50 13.33
CA ARG A 407 8.57 7.35 14.37
C ARG A 407 8.12 8.80 14.31
N ILE A 408 7.60 9.26 13.17
CA ILE A 408 7.16 10.64 12.96
C ILE A 408 5.66 10.78 12.72
N SER A 409 4.93 9.69 12.54
CA SER A 409 3.48 9.71 12.41
C SER A 409 2.77 9.90 13.74
N ALA A 410 1.51 10.33 13.67
CA ALA A 410 0.65 10.36 14.85
C ALA A 410 0.34 8.93 15.31
N ASP A 411 0.36 8.71 16.61
CA ASP A 411 0.02 7.44 17.23
C ASP A 411 -1.04 7.61 18.33
N ASP A 412 -1.56 6.48 18.84
CA ASP A 412 -2.54 6.48 19.93
C ASP A 412 -1.99 7.04 21.21
N GLU A 413 -0.74 6.99 21.33
CA GLU A 413 0.02 6.88 22.52
C GLU A 413 0.52 8.25 22.96
N SER A 414 0.99 9.06 22.02
CA SER A 414 1.58 10.37 22.31
C SER A 414 0.71 11.55 21.93
N CYS A 415 -0.53 11.27 21.48
CA CYS A 415 -1.44 12.29 20.99
C CYS A 415 -2.24 12.92 22.15
N THR A 416 -1.66 13.94 22.81
CA THR A 416 -2.34 14.75 23.81
C THR A 416 -2.82 16.05 23.16
N SER A 417 -4.12 16.27 23.10
CA SER A 417 -4.70 17.39 22.33
C SER A 417 -4.38 18.78 22.91
N ARG A 418 -4.23 18.91 24.22
CA ARG A 418 -4.00 20.21 24.87
C ARG A 418 -2.58 20.72 24.68
N ARG A 419 -1.56 19.88 24.96
CA ARG A 419 -0.14 20.25 24.82
C ARG A 419 0.26 20.47 23.36
N CYS A 420 -0.25 19.65 22.46
CA CYS A 420 -0.03 19.80 21.02
C CYS A 420 -0.63 21.11 20.49
N ALA A 421 -1.82 21.52 20.95
CA ALA A 421 -2.47 22.76 20.51
C ALA A 421 -1.71 24.02 20.94
N SER A 422 -1.04 24.00 22.11
CA SER A 422 -0.27 25.13 22.62
C SER A 422 1.12 25.27 22.00
N THR A 423 1.76 24.15 21.66
CA THR A 423 3.15 24.13 21.16
C THR A 423 3.26 23.94 19.65
N HIS A 424 2.23 23.40 19.01
CA HIS A 424 2.22 23.10 17.57
C HIS A 424 0.88 23.56 16.95
N PRO A 425 0.81 24.77 16.41
CA PRO A 425 -0.43 25.34 15.86
C PRO A 425 -0.98 24.56 14.65
N VAL A 426 -0.18 23.64 14.08
CA VAL A 426 -0.59 22.80 12.94
C VAL A 426 -0.50 21.34 13.35
N CYS A 427 -1.59 20.77 13.88
CA CYS A 427 -1.75 19.33 14.01
C CYS A 427 -2.57 18.80 12.82
N TYR A 428 -1.95 18.01 11.95
CA TYR A 428 -2.61 17.48 10.74
C TYR A 428 -3.75 16.51 11.07
N LEU A 429 -3.59 15.67 12.08
CA LEU A 429 -4.65 14.76 12.54
C LEU A 429 -5.87 15.52 13.07
N GLU A 430 -5.64 16.54 13.91
CA GLU A 430 -6.74 17.34 14.45
C GLU A 430 -7.46 18.14 13.37
N ARG A 431 -6.72 18.64 12.38
CA ARG A 431 -7.32 19.27 11.19
C ARG A 431 -8.19 18.30 10.42
N ALA A 432 -7.72 17.06 10.21
CA ALA A 432 -8.51 16.04 9.52
C ALA A 432 -9.76 15.66 10.31
N ARG A 433 -9.66 15.53 11.65
CA ARG A 433 -10.82 15.28 12.53
C ARG A 433 -11.81 16.44 12.51
N SER A 434 -11.33 17.66 12.62
CA SER A 434 -12.18 18.87 12.56
C SER A 434 -12.86 18.99 11.19
N ALA A 435 -12.16 18.65 10.11
CA ALA A 435 -12.74 18.61 8.77
C ALA A 435 -13.82 17.52 8.67
N ALA A 436 -13.58 16.33 9.20
CA ALA A 436 -14.58 15.26 9.23
C ALA A 436 -15.80 15.63 10.09
N ALA A 437 -15.60 16.27 11.24
CA ALA A 437 -16.69 16.75 12.08
C ALA A 437 -17.56 17.82 11.39
N ALA A 438 -16.96 18.65 10.52
CA ALA A 438 -17.66 19.66 9.75
C ALA A 438 -18.29 19.14 8.44
N ALA A 439 -17.91 17.96 7.98
CA ALA A 439 -18.38 17.40 6.71
C ALA A 439 -19.74 16.71 6.83
N ASP A 440 -20.49 16.68 5.74
CA ASP A 440 -21.73 15.92 5.59
C ASP A 440 -21.50 14.56 4.91
N ILE A 441 -20.41 14.42 4.14
CA ILE A 441 -19.94 13.13 3.65
C ILE A 441 -18.53 12.91 4.19
N VAL A 442 -18.33 11.81 4.94
CA VAL A 442 -17.04 11.44 5.51
C VAL A 442 -16.61 10.12 4.90
N VAL A 443 -15.46 10.13 4.22
CA VAL A 443 -14.89 8.92 3.59
C VAL A 443 -13.82 8.34 4.48
N VAL A 444 -13.96 7.04 4.81
CA VAL A 444 -13.05 6.29 5.68
C VAL A 444 -12.68 4.95 5.04
N ASN A 445 -11.70 4.22 5.62
CA ASN A 445 -11.51 2.81 5.27
C ASN A 445 -12.21 1.88 6.28
N HIS A 446 -12.39 0.61 5.89
CA HIS A 446 -13.03 -0.38 6.75
C HIS A 446 -12.32 -0.54 8.09
N SER A 447 -11.00 -0.50 8.10
CA SER A 447 -10.21 -0.60 9.33
C SER A 447 -10.55 0.52 10.32
N LEU A 448 -10.61 1.78 9.86
CA LEU A 448 -10.96 2.90 10.74
C LEU A 448 -12.41 2.81 11.22
N LEU A 449 -13.36 2.43 10.34
CA LEU A 449 -14.76 2.23 10.71
C LEU A 449 -14.90 1.18 11.81
N LEU A 450 -14.23 0.04 11.68
CA LEU A 450 -14.34 -1.07 12.63
C LEU A 450 -13.58 -0.81 13.94
N HIS A 451 -12.46 -0.07 13.89
CA HIS A 451 -11.79 0.41 15.09
C HIS A 451 -12.63 1.44 15.85
N ASP A 452 -13.32 2.34 15.14
CA ASP A 452 -14.29 3.26 15.75
C ASP A 452 -15.44 2.50 16.41
N ALA A 453 -15.99 1.51 15.71
CA ALA A 453 -17.04 0.64 16.22
C ALA A 453 -16.61 -0.10 17.50
N ARG A 454 -15.39 -0.63 17.54
CA ARG A 454 -14.78 -1.26 18.74
C ARG A 454 -14.57 -0.24 19.87
N ALA A 455 -14.18 1.00 19.54
CA ALA A 455 -13.98 2.08 20.51
C ALA A 455 -15.29 2.73 21.01
N GLY A 456 -16.44 2.20 20.62
CA GLY A 456 -17.75 2.73 21.03
C GLY A 456 -18.23 3.93 20.21
N GLY A 457 -17.64 4.20 19.01
CA GLY A 457 -18.06 5.27 18.12
C GLY A 457 -17.56 6.65 18.54
N THR A 458 -16.34 6.74 18.99
CA THR A 458 -15.74 7.99 19.51
C THR A 458 -14.72 8.63 18.54
N LEU A 459 -14.34 7.90 17.50
CA LEU A 459 -13.32 8.37 16.54
C LEU A 459 -13.93 9.06 15.33
N LEU A 460 -15.13 8.64 14.91
CA LEU A 460 -15.86 9.20 13.78
C LEU A 460 -16.97 10.13 14.27
N PRO A 461 -17.34 11.15 13.48
CA PRO A 461 -18.52 11.94 13.80
C PRO A 461 -19.79 11.10 13.63
N GLU A 462 -20.80 11.33 14.46
CA GLU A 462 -22.11 10.69 14.36
C GLU A 462 -22.70 10.87 12.96
N ALA A 463 -23.28 9.80 12.42
CA ALA A 463 -23.86 9.77 11.09
C ALA A 463 -25.16 8.96 11.10
N GLU A 464 -26.14 9.41 10.32
CA GLU A 464 -27.41 8.72 10.15
C GLU A 464 -27.27 7.53 9.20
N HIS A 465 -26.36 7.64 8.22
CA HIS A 465 -26.21 6.69 7.12
C HIS A 465 -24.79 6.18 6.98
N ILE A 466 -24.68 4.89 6.65
CA ILE A 466 -23.39 4.27 6.25
C ILE A 466 -23.55 3.60 4.90
N VAL A 467 -22.55 3.81 4.04
CA VAL A 467 -22.31 3.03 2.82
C VAL A 467 -20.98 2.30 2.96
N ILE A 468 -21.01 0.98 2.85
CA ILE A 468 -19.86 0.10 2.89
C ILE A 468 -19.60 -0.41 1.47
N ASP A 469 -18.65 0.19 0.77
CA ASP A 469 -18.23 -0.20 -0.58
C ASP A 469 -17.13 -1.26 -0.50
N GLU A 470 -17.09 -2.20 -1.44
CA GLU A 470 -16.29 -3.42 -1.40
C GLU A 470 -16.56 -4.27 -0.13
N ALA A 471 -17.84 -4.40 0.19
CA ALA A 471 -18.33 -5.05 1.42
C ALA A 471 -17.87 -6.50 1.61
N HIS A 472 -17.43 -7.17 0.55
CA HIS A 472 -16.85 -8.51 0.61
C HIS A 472 -15.57 -8.59 1.47
N GLN A 473 -14.90 -7.46 1.73
CA GLN A 473 -13.68 -7.37 2.54
C GLN A 473 -13.95 -7.14 4.04
N VAL A 474 -15.16 -6.74 4.38
CA VAL A 474 -15.48 -6.28 5.75
C VAL A 474 -15.23 -7.34 6.78
N GLU A 475 -15.50 -8.60 6.47
CA GLU A 475 -15.31 -9.71 7.39
C GLU A 475 -13.84 -9.93 7.77
N GLU A 476 -12.94 -9.93 6.79
CA GLU A 476 -11.51 -10.11 7.03
C GLU A 476 -10.97 -8.98 7.90
N VAL A 477 -11.33 -7.73 7.56
CA VAL A 477 -10.94 -6.55 8.35
C VAL A 477 -11.57 -6.56 9.75
N ALA A 478 -12.79 -7.07 9.88
CA ALA A 478 -13.47 -7.16 11.17
C ALA A 478 -12.85 -8.24 12.08
N ALA A 479 -12.41 -9.35 11.51
CA ALA A 479 -11.72 -10.38 12.29
C ALA A 479 -10.42 -9.83 12.91
N ASP A 480 -9.68 -9.01 12.18
CA ASP A 480 -8.50 -8.32 12.68
C ASP A 480 -8.88 -7.22 13.71
N ALA A 481 -9.84 -6.37 13.39
CA ALA A 481 -10.23 -5.26 14.26
C ALA A 481 -10.83 -5.71 15.61
N PHE A 482 -11.60 -6.79 15.65
CA PHE A 482 -12.20 -7.33 16.87
C PHE A 482 -11.36 -8.43 17.54
N GLY A 483 -10.27 -8.84 16.90
CA GLY A 483 -9.30 -9.78 17.42
C GLY A 483 -8.38 -9.18 18.48
N HIS A 484 -7.53 -10.02 19.04
CA HIS A 484 -6.42 -9.66 19.92
C HIS A 484 -5.15 -10.33 19.42
N ARG A 485 -4.03 -9.62 19.56
CA ARG A 485 -2.72 -10.15 19.22
C ARG A 485 -1.73 -9.79 20.30
N LEU A 486 -0.95 -10.76 20.75
CA LEU A 486 0.14 -10.59 21.70
C LEU A 486 1.46 -11.03 21.04
N GLU A 487 2.36 -10.09 20.84
CA GLU A 487 3.68 -10.27 20.21
C GLU A 487 4.78 -9.91 21.22
N SER A 488 5.86 -10.67 21.25
CA SER A 488 6.96 -10.47 22.20
C SER A 488 7.60 -9.08 22.03
N TRP A 489 7.96 -8.71 20.80
CA TRP A 489 8.58 -7.42 20.50
C TRP A 489 7.66 -6.24 20.84
N ARG A 490 6.35 -6.40 20.60
CA ARG A 490 5.36 -5.35 20.87
C ARG A 490 5.17 -5.14 22.36
N LEU A 491 5.00 -6.24 23.11
CA LEU A 491 4.90 -6.17 24.58
C LEU A 491 6.13 -5.49 25.17
N GLY A 492 7.35 -5.89 24.75
CA GLY A 492 8.59 -5.27 25.21
C GLY A 492 8.64 -3.78 24.92
N ARG A 493 8.28 -3.38 23.70
CA ARG A 493 8.21 -1.96 23.30
C ARG A 493 7.20 -1.17 24.15
N ASP A 494 6.01 -1.73 24.41
CA ASP A 494 4.95 -1.04 25.12
C ASP A 494 5.31 -0.89 26.62
N LEU A 495 5.98 -1.86 27.23
CA LEU A 495 6.55 -1.79 28.57
C LEU A 495 7.68 -0.74 28.66
N ASP A 496 8.63 -0.76 27.72
CA ASP A 496 9.70 0.23 27.62
C ASP A 496 9.17 1.65 27.53
N ARG A 497 8.09 1.81 26.78
CA ARG A 497 7.45 3.09 26.60
C ARG A 497 6.80 3.59 27.90
N LEU A 498 6.12 2.72 28.61
CA LEU A 498 5.57 3.04 29.92
C LEU A 498 6.68 3.49 30.89
N ALA A 499 7.83 2.80 30.88
CA ALA A 499 9.00 3.14 31.67
C ALA A 499 9.62 4.50 31.32
N ARG A 500 9.52 4.88 30.03
CA ARG A 500 10.10 6.14 29.50
C ARG A 500 9.08 7.26 29.36
N SER A 501 7.87 7.10 29.87
CA SER A 501 6.87 8.15 29.83
C SER A 501 7.36 9.42 30.57
N PRO A 502 6.95 10.63 30.15
CA PRO A 502 7.37 11.88 30.80
C PRO A 502 7.05 11.87 32.28
N ALA A 503 5.88 11.41 32.71
CA ALA A 503 5.51 11.28 34.12
C ALA A 503 6.45 10.34 34.89
N ALA A 504 6.82 9.17 34.32
CA ALA A 504 7.77 8.25 34.98
C ALA A 504 9.15 8.86 35.11
N LEU A 505 9.68 9.53 34.09
CA LEU A 505 11.00 10.18 34.13
C LEU A 505 11.01 11.41 35.03
N ALA A 506 9.93 12.20 35.04
CA ALA A 506 9.77 13.34 35.93
C ALA A 506 9.63 12.88 37.40
N GLY A 507 8.89 11.81 37.66
CA GLY A 507 8.75 11.19 38.97
C GLY A 507 10.09 10.78 39.55
N LEU A 508 10.97 10.12 38.79
CA LEU A 508 12.32 9.73 39.23
C LEU A 508 13.25 10.92 39.53
N ARG A 509 12.96 12.08 38.98
CA ARG A 509 13.74 13.33 39.21
C ARG A 509 13.04 14.31 40.15
N SER A 510 11.89 13.95 40.68
CA SER A 510 11.10 14.77 41.59
C SER A 510 11.85 15.03 42.89
N GLY A 511 11.59 16.15 43.53
CA GLY A 511 12.02 16.41 44.92
C GLY A 511 11.04 15.82 45.96
N GLU A 512 9.93 15.20 45.50
CA GLU A 512 8.86 14.68 46.36
C GLU A 512 8.99 13.17 46.55
N LEU A 513 9.20 12.71 47.78
CA LEU A 513 9.39 11.29 48.10
C LEU A 513 8.27 10.37 47.57
N PRO A 514 6.95 10.71 47.70
CA PRO A 514 5.88 9.87 47.19
C PRO A 514 5.91 9.67 45.66
N ARG A 515 6.31 10.67 44.89
CA ARG A 515 6.44 10.59 43.43
C ARG A 515 7.65 9.75 43.02
N ILE A 516 8.77 9.87 43.74
CA ILE A 516 9.95 9.04 43.50
C ILE A 516 9.62 7.57 43.75
N GLU A 517 9.00 7.26 44.92
CA GLU A 517 8.61 5.89 45.27
C GLU A 517 7.62 5.27 44.24
N ALA A 518 6.65 6.07 43.76
CA ALA A 518 5.70 5.61 42.77
C ALA A 518 6.38 5.32 41.42
N ALA A 519 7.32 6.18 40.98
CA ALA A 519 8.06 5.99 39.74
C ALA A 519 9.04 4.82 39.79
N GLU A 520 9.75 4.65 40.94
CA GLU A 520 10.61 3.48 41.19
C GLU A 520 9.82 2.19 41.24
N ARG A 521 8.64 2.20 41.87
CA ARG A 521 7.72 1.05 41.88
C ARG A 521 7.28 0.68 40.47
N LEU A 522 6.85 1.67 39.68
CA LEU A 522 6.46 1.43 38.26
C LEU A 522 7.62 0.80 37.48
N ARG A 523 8.82 1.31 37.63
CA ARG A 523 10.01 0.76 36.96
C ARG A 523 10.30 -0.69 37.39
N ALA A 524 10.18 -1.00 38.68
CA ALA A 524 10.37 -2.36 39.19
C ALA A 524 9.33 -3.33 38.62
N GLU A 525 8.05 -2.96 38.62
CA GLU A 525 6.98 -3.81 38.07
C GLU A 525 7.13 -4.03 36.55
N ILE A 526 7.59 -3.02 35.81
CA ILE A 526 7.89 -3.16 34.38
C ILE A 526 9.05 -4.15 34.16
N ALA A 527 10.09 -4.12 34.96
CA ALA A 527 11.19 -5.07 34.85
C ALA A 527 10.74 -6.52 35.10
N ILE A 528 9.85 -6.72 36.10
CA ILE A 528 9.24 -8.02 36.37
C ILE A 528 8.38 -8.44 35.15
N ALA A 529 7.57 -7.54 34.59
CA ALA A 529 6.73 -7.86 33.42
C ALA A 529 7.56 -8.25 32.18
N HIS A 530 8.72 -7.64 31.96
CA HIS A 530 9.66 -8.04 30.90
C HIS A 530 10.17 -9.49 31.12
N GLU A 531 10.61 -9.83 32.34
CA GLU A 531 11.08 -11.18 32.68
C GLU A 531 9.95 -12.22 32.47
N ARG A 532 8.75 -11.96 32.99
CA ARG A 532 7.61 -12.85 32.85
C ARG A 532 7.12 -12.96 31.40
N GLY A 533 7.22 -11.87 30.63
CA GLY A 533 6.97 -11.88 29.19
C GLY A 533 7.90 -12.84 28.45
N ALA A 534 9.21 -12.76 28.73
CA ALA A 534 10.19 -13.67 28.14
C ALA A 534 9.91 -15.14 28.49
N GLU A 535 9.51 -15.45 29.74
CA GLU A 535 9.11 -16.80 30.16
C GLU A 535 7.91 -17.31 29.37
N LEU A 536 6.84 -16.49 29.22
CA LEU A 536 5.64 -16.87 28.47
C LEU A 536 5.97 -17.13 26.99
N PHE A 537 6.71 -16.24 26.33
CA PHE A 537 7.03 -16.40 24.91
C PHE A 537 7.95 -17.60 24.66
N ALA A 538 8.84 -17.94 25.61
CA ALA A 538 9.63 -19.17 25.55
C ALA A 538 8.73 -20.41 25.65
N ALA A 539 7.73 -20.41 26.53
CA ALA A 539 6.78 -21.51 26.66
C ALA A 539 5.88 -21.63 25.41
N LEU A 540 5.40 -20.51 24.84
CA LEU A 540 4.63 -20.51 23.58
C LEU A 540 5.46 -21.02 22.40
N ARG A 541 6.74 -20.66 22.31
CA ARG A 541 7.64 -21.15 21.28
C ARG A 541 7.92 -22.65 21.39
N ALA A 542 7.97 -23.19 22.60
CA ALA A 542 8.16 -24.62 22.83
C ALA A 542 6.98 -25.47 22.31
N LEU A 543 5.79 -24.90 22.18
CA LEU A 543 4.63 -25.58 21.59
C LEU A 543 4.71 -25.68 20.06
N LEU A 544 5.50 -24.82 19.43
CA LEU A 544 5.73 -24.78 17.99
C LEU A 544 6.95 -25.65 17.65
N ALA A 545 6.72 -26.90 17.27
CA ALA A 545 7.78 -27.81 16.88
C ALA A 545 8.21 -27.55 15.41
N PRO A 546 9.49 -27.31 15.10
CA PRO A 546 9.93 -27.18 13.71
C PRO A 546 9.57 -28.44 12.89
N PRO A 547 9.05 -28.32 11.66
CA PRO A 547 8.97 -27.10 10.83
C PRO A 547 7.66 -26.32 10.95
N GLU A 548 6.86 -26.52 11.99
CA GLU A 548 5.57 -25.85 12.14
C GLU A 548 5.76 -24.38 12.54
N GLU A 549 5.36 -23.49 11.65
CA GLU A 549 5.35 -22.03 11.88
C GLU A 549 4.02 -21.58 12.51
N ARG A 550 2.98 -22.41 12.48
CA ARG A 550 1.64 -22.14 12.99
C ARG A 550 1.02 -23.34 13.68
N VAL A 551 0.41 -23.11 14.83
CA VAL A 551 -0.34 -24.14 15.59
C VAL A 551 -1.65 -23.56 16.08
N ARG A 552 -2.76 -24.23 15.78
CA ARG A 552 -4.06 -23.90 16.35
C ARG A 552 -4.19 -24.42 17.77
N VAL A 553 -4.63 -23.58 18.70
CA VAL A 553 -4.85 -23.93 20.09
C VAL A 553 -6.27 -24.47 20.24
N THR A 554 -6.42 -25.80 20.08
CA THR A 554 -7.68 -26.51 20.24
C THR A 554 -7.92 -26.94 21.70
N ALA A 555 -9.12 -27.46 21.99
CA ALA A 555 -9.40 -28.05 23.29
C ALA A 555 -8.44 -29.23 23.61
N GLY A 556 -8.02 -30.00 22.60
CA GLY A 556 -7.05 -31.09 22.78
C GLY A 556 -5.66 -30.58 23.18
N VAL A 557 -5.19 -29.49 22.56
CA VAL A 557 -3.92 -28.84 22.94
C VAL A 557 -3.98 -28.34 24.39
N ARG A 558 -5.10 -27.72 24.80
CA ARG A 558 -5.29 -27.20 26.16
C ARG A 558 -5.40 -28.30 27.21
N ALA A 559 -5.86 -29.51 26.83
CA ALA A 559 -5.95 -30.66 27.74
C ALA A 559 -4.61 -31.38 27.98
N SER A 560 -3.53 -30.95 27.34
CA SER A 560 -2.18 -31.51 27.51
C SER A 560 -1.47 -30.86 28.69
N ASP A 561 -1.46 -31.51 29.83
CA ASP A 561 -0.82 -31.02 31.05
C ASP A 561 0.68 -30.72 30.85
N ASP A 562 1.37 -31.52 30.07
CA ASP A 562 2.82 -31.36 29.85
C ASP A 562 3.15 -30.14 28.93
N ALA A 563 2.29 -29.87 27.95
CA ALA A 563 2.55 -28.81 26.95
C ALA A 563 1.85 -27.50 27.33
N TRP A 564 0.62 -27.54 27.86
CA TRP A 564 -0.18 -26.35 28.10
C TRP A 564 -0.07 -25.76 29.49
N LEU A 565 0.08 -26.56 30.55
CA LEU A 565 0.20 -26.07 31.94
C LEU A 565 1.35 -25.07 32.13
N PRO A 566 2.57 -25.25 31.54
CA PRO A 566 3.62 -24.25 31.62
C PRO A 566 3.21 -22.90 31.03
N ILE A 567 2.41 -22.89 29.94
CA ILE A 567 1.90 -21.68 29.29
C ILE A 567 0.90 -20.98 30.22
N GLU A 568 -0.05 -21.69 30.81
CA GLU A 568 -1.01 -21.12 31.76
C GLU A 568 -0.32 -20.49 32.97
N LEU A 569 0.62 -21.19 33.59
CA LEU A 569 1.36 -20.67 34.74
C LEU A 569 2.21 -19.45 34.45
N THR A 570 2.88 -19.44 33.28
CA THR A 570 3.68 -18.27 32.86
C THR A 570 2.80 -17.10 32.47
N ALA A 571 1.64 -17.36 31.85
CA ALA A 571 0.64 -16.35 31.50
C ALA A 571 0.01 -15.70 32.73
N GLU A 572 -0.32 -16.47 33.77
CA GLU A 572 -0.84 -15.95 35.04
C GLU A 572 0.18 -15.00 35.70
N ARG A 573 1.45 -15.43 35.77
CA ARG A 573 2.53 -14.58 36.32
C ARG A 573 2.73 -13.30 35.54
N LEU A 574 2.61 -13.37 34.21
CA LEU A 574 2.71 -12.17 33.36
C LEU A 574 1.50 -11.27 33.57
N ASP A 575 0.28 -11.80 33.62
CA ASP A 575 -0.94 -11.00 33.84
C ASP A 575 -0.91 -10.29 35.19
N ASP A 576 -0.43 -10.94 36.25
CA ASP A 576 -0.23 -10.36 37.57
C ASP A 576 0.81 -9.22 37.54
N ALA A 577 1.93 -9.43 36.84
CA ALA A 577 2.96 -8.38 36.67
C ALA A 577 2.44 -7.18 35.87
N LEU A 578 1.66 -7.42 34.80
CA LEU A 578 1.03 -6.37 34.02
C LEU A 578 -0.04 -5.61 34.82
N ALA A 579 -0.82 -6.31 35.65
CA ALA A 579 -1.77 -5.68 36.57
C ALA A 579 -1.08 -4.79 37.61
N SER A 580 0.04 -5.26 38.15
CA SER A 580 0.86 -4.50 39.11
C SER A 580 1.47 -3.26 38.47
N ALA A 581 2.01 -3.39 37.25
CA ALA A 581 2.53 -2.26 36.48
C ALA A 581 1.44 -1.23 36.16
N GLN A 582 0.24 -1.68 35.79
CA GLN A 582 -0.93 -0.82 35.56
C GLN A 582 -1.33 -0.05 36.82
N THR A 583 -1.37 -0.74 37.96
CA THR A 583 -1.68 -0.13 39.26
C THR A 583 -0.63 0.89 39.67
N ALA A 584 0.65 0.61 39.45
CA ALA A 584 1.74 1.53 39.72
C ALA A 584 1.69 2.76 38.80
N ALA A 585 1.37 2.58 37.53
CA ALA A 585 1.15 3.68 36.60
C ALA A 585 0.00 4.59 37.03
N GLN A 586 -1.15 4.01 37.44
CA GLN A 586 -2.27 4.78 37.95
C GLN A 586 -1.89 5.58 39.21
N ARG A 587 -1.15 4.98 40.14
CA ARG A 587 -0.69 5.66 41.35
C ARG A 587 0.22 6.82 41.05
N LEU A 588 1.11 6.69 40.07
CA LEU A 588 1.96 7.77 39.61
C LEU A 588 1.14 8.88 38.97
N ALA A 589 0.14 8.53 38.14
CA ALA A 589 -0.79 9.48 37.53
C ALA A 589 -1.56 10.32 38.58
N ASP A 590 -2.02 9.66 39.66
CA ASP A 590 -2.75 10.35 40.73
C ASP A 590 -1.87 11.36 41.54
N LEU A 591 -0.56 11.20 41.48
CA LEU A 591 0.41 12.09 42.11
C LEU A 591 0.96 13.16 41.15
N ASP A 592 0.75 13.06 39.87
CA ASP A 592 1.23 14.00 38.87
C ASP A 592 0.22 15.14 38.68
N GLY A 593 0.72 16.38 38.73
CA GLY A 593 -0.12 17.57 38.58
C GLY A 593 -0.23 18.07 37.13
N ASP A 594 0.47 17.42 36.18
CA ASP A 594 0.41 17.77 34.75
C ASP A 594 -0.57 16.85 34.03
N ASP A 595 -1.73 17.38 33.63
CA ASP A 595 -2.78 16.65 32.93
C ASP A 595 -2.27 15.96 31.65
N ASP A 596 -1.31 16.53 30.95
CA ASP A 596 -0.76 15.98 29.70
C ASP A 596 0.17 14.78 29.95
N ASP A 597 0.99 14.83 31.00
CA ASP A 597 1.86 13.71 31.39
C ASP A 597 1.02 12.54 31.92
N VAL A 598 -0.06 12.82 32.66
CA VAL A 598 -1.04 11.83 33.13
C VAL A 598 -1.76 11.18 31.94
N LEU A 599 -2.17 11.95 30.93
CA LEU A 599 -2.82 11.42 29.73
C LEU A 599 -1.88 10.51 28.92
N GLU A 600 -0.58 10.89 28.80
CA GLU A 600 0.41 10.08 28.10
C GLU A 600 0.70 8.78 28.84
N LEU A 601 0.83 8.81 30.16
CA LEU A 601 0.97 7.63 31.00
C LEU A 601 -0.25 6.71 30.90
N GLY A 602 -1.46 7.26 30.97
CA GLY A 602 -2.72 6.53 30.83
C GLY A 602 -2.88 5.90 29.44
N SER A 603 -2.38 6.56 28.41
CA SER A 603 -2.37 6.02 27.04
C SER A 603 -1.41 4.83 26.94
N ALA A 604 -0.20 4.92 27.49
CA ALA A 604 0.75 3.81 27.51
C ALA A 604 0.20 2.61 28.31
N ALA A 605 -0.51 2.86 29.41
CA ALA A 605 -1.15 1.83 30.22
C ALA A 605 -2.28 1.09 29.48
N LYS A 606 -2.95 1.72 28.52
CA LYS A 606 -4.01 1.06 27.71
C LYS A 606 -3.50 -0.09 26.85
N GLU A 607 -2.28 -0.01 26.34
CA GLU A 607 -1.68 -1.09 25.54
C GLU A 607 -1.46 -2.34 26.40
N ILE A 608 -1.12 -2.16 27.66
CA ILE A 608 -1.02 -3.26 28.66
C ILE A 608 -2.37 -3.95 28.86
N ILE A 609 -3.47 -3.19 28.89
CA ILE A 609 -4.84 -3.77 28.94
C ILE A 609 -5.10 -4.65 27.71
N GLY A 610 -4.63 -4.24 26.54
CA GLY A 610 -4.71 -5.03 25.32
C GLY A 610 -3.98 -6.37 25.42
N ALA A 611 -2.76 -6.34 25.94
CA ALA A 611 -1.96 -7.55 26.20
C ALA A 611 -2.64 -8.48 27.21
N ARG A 612 -3.13 -7.96 28.33
CA ARG A 612 -3.90 -8.70 29.33
C ARG A 612 -5.18 -9.33 28.75
N SER A 613 -5.88 -8.59 27.89
CA SER A 613 -7.07 -9.12 27.19
C SER A 613 -6.73 -10.28 26.25
N ALA A 614 -5.57 -10.21 25.57
CA ALA A 614 -5.07 -11.29 24.72
C ALA A 614 -4.74 -12.55 25.55
N ILE A 615 -4.07 -12.39 26.70
CA ILE A 615 -3.77 -13.47 27.64
C ILE A 615 -5.07 -14.10 28.15
N ALA A 616 -5.98 -13.29 28.67
CA ALA A 616 -7.23 -13.77 29.24
C ALA A 616 -8.07 -14.59 28.24
N ARG A 617 -8.20 -14.10 26.99
CA ARG A 617 -8.99 -14.77 25.94
C ARG A 617 -8.23 -15.88 25.22
N GLY A 618 -6.93 -15.71 25.04
CA GLY A 618 -6.11 -16.65 24.29
C GLY A 618 -5.63 -17.83 25.12
N ILE A 619 -5.42 -17.63 26.42
CA ILE A 619 -4.82 -18.66 27.28
C ILE A 619 -5.80 -19.14 28.35
N HIS A 620 -6.31 -18.25 29.22
CA HIS A 620 -7.12 -18.69 30.39
C HIS A 620 -8.56 -19.01 30.05
N THR A 621 -9.25 -18.20 29.25
CA THR A 621 -10.71 -18.33 29.06
C THR A 621 -11.07 -18.17 27.59
N ALA A 622 -10.85 -19.22 26.79
CA ALA A 622 -11.34 -19.24 25.42
C ALA A 622 -12.86 -19.08 25.40
N ARG A 623 -13.36 -18.03 24.79
CA ARG A 623 -14.81 -17.86 24.61
C ARG A 623 -15.31 -18.82 23.53
N PRO A 624 -16.49 -19.40 23.67
CA PRO A 624 -17.11 -20.16 22.59
C PRO A 624 -17.17 -19.25 21.32
N GLY A 625 -16.53 -19.72 20.25
CA GLY A 625 -16.45 -18.97 18.99
C GLY A 625 -15.23 -18.08 18.83
N ASP A 626 -14.26 -18.08 19.74
CA ASP A 626 -12.92 -17.55 19.47
C ASP A 626 -12.02 -18.65 18.88
N ILE A 627 -11.28 -18.27 17.85
CA ILE A 627 -10.20 -19.08 17.26
C ILE A 627 -8.90 -18.55 17.80
N VAL A 628 -8.11 -19.44 18.39
CA VAL A 628 -6.81 -19.11 18.97
C VAL A 628 -5.73 -19.89 18.25
N TRP A 629 -4.64 -19.20 17.87
CA TRP A 629 -3.48 -19.85 17.27
C TRP A 629 -2.19 -19.15 17.63
N LEU A 630 -1.10 -19.87 17.51
CA LEU A 630 0.26 -19.37 17.59
C LEU A 630 0.84 -19.27 16.19
N GLU A 631 1.63 -18.25 15.96
CA GLU A 631 2.41 -18.07 14.74
C GLU A 631 3.83 -17.67 15.14
N ALA A 632 4.82 -18.30 14.53
CA ALA A 632 6.21 -17.95 14.73
C ALA A 632 6.89 -17.65 13.40
N ASP A 633 7.82 -16.71 13.43
CA ASP A 633 8.82 -16.51 12.41
C ASP A 633 10.24 -16.67 13.02
N ASP A 634 11.28 -16.42 12.23
CA ASP A 634 12.67 -16.51 12.67
C ASP A 634 13.01 -15.61 13.87
N ARG A 635 12.20 -14.60 14.15
CA ARG A 635 12.48 -13.54 15.12
C ARG A 635 11.52 -13.50 16.29
N ASP A 636 10.25 -13.86 16.08
CA ASP A 636 9.20 -13.62 17.08
C ASP A 636 8.15 -14.75 17.13
N VAL A 637 7.38 -14.77 18.21
CA VAL A 637 6.19 -15.61 18.39
C VAL A 637 5.01 -14.68 18.72
N ALA A 638 3.88 -14.95 18.07
CA ALA A 638 2.65 -14.22 18.26
C ALA A 638 1.51 -15.17 18.68
N LEU A 639 0.78 -14.77 19.71
CA LEU A 639 -0.52 -15.38 20.07
C LEU A 639 -1.62 -14.55 19.43
N HIS A 640 -2.47 -15.20 18.65
CA HIS A 640 -3.61 -14.60 17.98
C HIS A 640 -4.93 -15.13 18.58
N VAL A 641 -5.88 -14.22 18.71
CA VAL A 641 -7.26 -14.52 19.08
C VAL A 641 -8.19 -13.79 18.14
N ALA A 642 -8.98 -14.49 17.38
CA ALA A 642 -9.95 -13.87 16.47
C ALA A 642 -11.34 -14.51 16.64
N PRO A 643 -12.43 -13.73 16.51
CA PRO A 643 -13.75 -14.30 16.49
C PRO A 643 -13.96 -15.13 15.22
N ALA A 644 -14.48 -16.35 15.36
CA ALA A 644 -14.83 -17.20 14.23
C ALA A 644 -15.90 -16.56 13.34
N HIS A 645 -16.83 -15.81 13.93
CA HIS A 645 -17.91 -15.13 13.24
C HIS A 645 -18.01 -13.67 13.71
N VAL A 646 -17.79 -12.76 12.80
CA VAL A 646 -17.80 -11.31 13.07
C VAL A 646 -19.15 -10.65 12.85
N GLY A 647 -20.11 -11.32 12.20
CA GLY A 647 -21.40 -10.74 11.80
C GLY A 647 -22.16 -10.14 12.99
N ASN A 648 -22.22 -10.84 14.13
CA ASN A 648 -22.87 -10.30 15.34
C ASN A 648 -22.16 -9.05 15.90
N ALA A 649 -20.84 -8.96 15.75
CA ALA A 649 -20.11 -7.78 16.16
C ALA A 649 -20.41 -6.62 15.21
N ILE A 650 -20.32 -6.84 13.89
CA ILE A 650 -20.67 -5.87 12.85
C ILE A 650 -22.11 -5.38 13.06
N ARG A 651 -23.07 -6.31 13.28
CA ARG A 651 -24.47 -5.99 13.52
C ARG A 651 -24.63 -4.98 14.67
N ARG A 652 -24.17 -5.32 15.86
CA ARG A 652 -24.34 -4.51 17.07
C ARG A 652 -23.56 -3.20 17.04
N THR A 653 -22.36 -3.19 16.44
CA THR A 653 -21.45 -2.04 16.56
C THR A 653 -21.53 -1.11 15.37
N VAL A 654 -21.98 -1.58 14.20
CA VAL A 654 -22.12 -0.77 12.98
C VAL A 654 -23.56 -0.68 12.55
N VAL A 655 -24.23 -1.83 12.31
CA VAL A 655 -25.56 -1.82 11.67
C VAL A 655 -26.63 -1.21 12.57
N ASP A 656 -26.76 -1.68 13.81
CA ASP A 656 -27.81 -1.25 14.74
C ASP A 656 -27.62 0.20 15.26
N ARG A 657 -26.49 0.84 14.94
CA ARG A 657 -26.20 2.22 15.36
C ARG A 657 -26.57 3.28 14.32
N HIS A 658 -26.93 2.87 13.12
CA HIS A 658 -27.20 3.76 12.02
C HIS A 658 -28.64 3.56 11.50
N ARG A 659 -29.26 4.64 11.07
CA ARG A 659 -30.60 4.59 10.49
C ARG A 659 -30.64 3.79 9.20
N SER A 660 -29.63 3.93 8.37
CA SER A 660 -29.54 3.21 7.10
C SER A 660 -28.13 2.66 6.88
N VAL A 661 -28.06 1.43 6.41
CA VAL A 661 -26.77 0.77 6.04
C VAL A 661 -26.89 0.18 4.66
N VAL A 662 -25.98 0.57 3.76
CA VAL A 662 -25.85 0.01 2.41
C VAL A 662 -24.55 -0.75 2.31
N LEU A 663 -24.61 -2.04 2.07
CA LEU A 663 -23.45 -2.89 1.77
C LEU A 663 -23.42 -3.17 0.28
N THR A 664 -22.35 -2.76 -0.41
CA THR A 664 -22.24 -2.95 -1.86
C THR A 664 -20.88 -3.51 -2.26
N SER A 665 -20.89 -4.34 -3.29
CA SER A 665 -19.68 -4.83 -3.94
C SER A 665 -19.97 -5.33 -5.36
N ALA A 666 -18.93 -5.55 -6.14
CA ALA A 666 -19.05 -6.22 -7.43
C ALA A 666 -19.29 -7.73 -7.32
N THR A 667 -18.92 -8.32 -6.18
CA THR A 667 -18.92 -9.76 -5.96
C THR A 667 -19.40 -10.07 -4.54
N LEU A 668 -20.66 -10.47 -4.39
CA LEU A 668 -21.27 -10.88 -3.12
C LEU A 668 -22.05 -12.19 -3.28
N ALA A 669 -22.64 -12.41 -4.45
CA ALA A 669 -23.46 -13.58 -4.70
C ALA A 669 -22.63 -14.81 -5.06
N VAL A 670 -23.03 -15.95 -4.53
CA VAL A 670 -22.51 -17.28 -4.88
C VAL A 670 -23.65 -18.07 -5.50
N ALA A 671 -23.45 -18.59 -6.71
CA ALA A 671 -24.47 -19.29 -7.48
C ALA A 671 -25.82 -18.55 -7.52
N GLY A 672 -25.77 -17.23 -7.54
CA GLY A 672 -26.97 -16.38 -7.63
C GLY A 672 -27.59 -15.97 -6.29
N SER A 673 -27.10 -16.40 -5.14
CA SER A 673 -27.62 -16.07 -3.78
C SER A 673 -26.72 -15.11 -3.04
N LEU A 674 -27.29 -14.13 -2.34
CA LEU A 674 -26.59 -13.23 -1.39
C LEU A 674 -26.58 -13.75 0.04
N ALA A 675 -27.14 -14.93 0.30
CA ALA A 675 -27.29 -15.49 1.65
C ALA A 675 -25.96 -15.57 2.40
N PHE A 676 -24.90 -16.04 1.76
CA PHE A 676 -23.58 -16.15 2.33
C PHE A 676 -23.01 -14.77 2.76
N ALA A 677 -23.12 -13.78 1.91
CA ALA A 677 -22.63 -12.42 2.24
C ALA A 677 -23.45 -11.75 3.35
N LYS A 678 -24.78 -11.94 3.35
CA LYS A 678 -25.70 -11.42 4.38
C LYS A 678 -25.43 -12.06 5.75
N GLU A 679 -25.22 -13.38 5.80
CA GLU A 679 -24.88 -14.11 7.00
C GLU A 679 -23.56 -13.59 7.60
N ARG A 680 -22.53 -13.47 6.78
CA ARG A 680 -21.20 -13.01 7.19
C ARG A 680 -21.18 -11.55 7.69
N ALA A 681 -22.02 -10.70 7.14
CA ALA A 681 -22.20 -9.33 7.60
C ALA A 681 -23.16 -9.21 8.81
N GLY A 682 -23.80 -10.30 9.25
CA GLY A 682 -24.75 -10.32 10.37
C GLY A 682 -26.10 -9.66 10.05
N VAL A 683 -26.50 -9.64 8.78
CA VAL A 683 -27.72 -8.95 8.32
C VAL A 683 -28.70 -9.86 7.59
N ALA A 684 -28.58 -11.17 7.77
CA ALA A 684 -29.36 -12.18 7.04
C ALA A 684 -30.87 -12.00 7.22
N ASP A 685 -31.29 -11.60 8.40
CA ASP A 685 -32.70 -11.47 8.84
C ASP A 685 -33.34 -10.10 8.57
N ILE A 686 -32.54 -9.08 8.22
CA ILE A 686 -33.03 -7.70 8.15
C ILE A 686 -32.74 -6.99 6.83
N ALA A 687 -31.82 -7.53 6.03
CA ALA A 687 -31.38 -6.83 4.84
C ALA A 687 -32.28 -7.11 3.64
N ASP A 688 -32.76 -6.05 3.02
CA ASP A 688 -33.21 -6.09 1.62
C ASP A 688 -32.05 -6.41 0.70
N GLU A 689 -32.33 -7.05 -0.42
CA GLU A 689 -31.30 -7.46 -1.37
C GLU A 689 -31.62 -6.99 -2.78
N LEU A 690 -30.56 -6.56 -3.47
CA LEU A 690 -30.62 -6.20 -4.87
C LEU A 690 -29.44 -6.78 -5.61
N ARG A 691 -29.71 -7.40 -6.75
CA ARG A 691 -28.66 -7.78 -7.68
C ARG A 691 -28.90 -7.07 -9.00
N VAL A 692 -27.95 -6.22 -9.38
CA VAL A 692 -27.92 -5.61 -10.70
C VAL A 692 -26.80 -6.27 -11.50
N GLY A 693 -27.10 -6.64 -12.73
CA GLY A 693 -26.15 -7.30 -13.61
C GLY A 693 -24.92 -6.47 -13.91
N SER A 694 -24.09 -6.98 -14.80
CA SER A 694 -23.05 -6.19 -15.46
C SER A 694 -23.65 -5.55 -16.72
N PRO A 695 -23.31 -4.30 -17.07
CA PRO A 695 -23.75 -3.69 -18.32
C PRO A 695 -23.04 -4.27 -19.53
N PHE A 696 -22.09 -5.17 -19.32
CA PHE A 696 -21.27 -5.78 -20.38
C PHE A 696 -21.90 -7.06 -20.91
N ASP A 697 -21.77 -7.26 -22.22
CA ASP A 697 -22.25 -8.46 -22.89
C ASP A 697 -21.45 -9.70 -22.40
N PRO A 698 -22.12 -10.71 -21.80
CA PRO A 698 -21.44 -11.93 -21.34
C PRO A 698 -20.72 -12.67 -22.47
N ASP A 699 -21.15 -12.48 -23.73
CA ASP A 699 -20.55 -13.12 -24.91
C ASP A 699 -19.18 -12.53 -25.29
N HIS A 700 -18.81 -11.37 -24.72
CA HIS A 700 -17.48 -10.81 -24.86
C HIS A 700 -16.43 -11.53 -24.02
N THR A 701 -16.85 -12.39 -23.11
CA THR A 701 -15.95 -13.19 -22.28
C THR A 701 -16.03 -14.67 -22.65
N LEU A 702 -14.89 -15.29 -22.96
CA LEU A 702 -14.76 -16.72 -23.23
C LEU A 702 -13.97 -17.41 -22.11
N LEU A 703 -14.56 -18.43 -21.48
CA LEU A 703 -13.87 -19.28 -20.52
C LEU A 703 -13.31 -20.52 -21.23
N LEU A 704 -12.00 -20.68 -21.19
CA LEU A 704 -11.28 -21.85 -21.70
C LEU A 704 -10.81 -22.72 -20.54
N VAL A 705 -11.04 -24.02 -20.63
CA VAL A 705 -10.56 -25.01 -19.64
C VAL A 705 -9.82 -26.12 -20.37
N PRO A 706 -8.48 -26.20 -20.23
CA PRO A 706 -7.69 -27.29 -20.80
C PRO A 706 -8.03 -28.62 -20.12
N ARG A 707 -8.47 -29.61 -20.89
CA ARG A 707 -8.88 -30.93 -20.36
C ARG A 707 -7.70 -31.88 -20.14
N ASP A 708 -6.59 -31.65 -20.82
CA ASP A 708 -5.34 -32.42 -20.78
C ASP A 708 -4.26 -31.80 -19.87
N ILE A 709 -4.55 -30.70 -19.17
CA ILE A 709 -3.66 -30.16 -18.17
C ILE A 709 -3.55 -31.12 -16.97
N ALA A 710 -2.34 -31.30 -16.43
CA ALA A 710 -2.10 -32.05 -15.21
C ALA A 710 -2.88 -31.46 -14.01
N LEU A 711 -3.11 -32.25 -12.96
CA LEU A 711 -3.70 -31.73 -11.72
C LEU A 711 -2.65 -30.94 -10.92
N PRO A 712 -3.04 -29.96 -10.09
CA PRO A 712 -2.12 -29.10 -9.35
C PRO A 712 -1.11 -29.79 -8.43
N HIS A 713 -1.30 -31.05 -8.10
CA HIS A 713 -0.38 -31.87 -7.29
C HIS A 713 0.49 -32.81 -8.13
N GLU A 714 0.30 -32.88 -9.44
CA GLU A 714 1.09 -33.72 -10.36
C GLU A 714 2.36 -32.97 -10.80
N LEU A 715 3.47 -33.68 -11.00
CA LEU A 715 4.78 -33.10 -11.30
C LEU A 715 4.80 -32.28 -12.60
N GLU A 716 4.03 -32.71 -13.59
CA GLU A 716 3.94 -32.07 -14.91
C GLU A 716 3.14 -30.77 -14.89
N TYR A 717 2.44 -30.47 -13.79
CA TYR A 717 1.50 -29.35 -13.73
C TYR A 717 2.17 -28.00 -14.03
N ALA A 718 3.32 -27.70 -13.41
CA ALA A 718 4.04 -26.45 -13.64
C ALA A 718 4.48 -26.28 -15.08
N GLN A 719 4.89 -27.37 -15.76
CA GLN A 719 5.26 -27.35 -17.16
C GLN A 719 4.04 -27.11 -18.05
N HIS A 720 2.93 -27.82 -17.82
CA HIS A 720 1.68 -27.61 -18.57
C HIS A 720 1.11 -26.20 -18.39
N LEU A 721 1.24 -25.64 -17.19
CA LEU A 721 0.82 -24.27 -16.89
C LEU A 721 1.70 -23.25 -17.63
N ALA A 722 3.01 -23.46 -17.68
CA ALA A 722 3.91 -22.62 -18.46
C ALA A 722 3.54 -22.63 -19.93
N VAL A 723 3.31 -23.81 -20.55
CA VAL A 723 2.83 -23.94 -21.93
C VAL A 723 1.52 -23.21 -22.14
N ALA A 724 0.56 -23.32 -21.22
CA ALA A 724 -0.73 -22.64 -21.32
C ALA A 724 -0.59 -21.11 -21.31
N ILE A 725 0.28 -20.57 -20.46
CA ILE A 725 0.60 -19.13 -20.40
C ILE A 725 1.32 -18.68 -21.68
N GLU A 726 2.28 -19.46 -22.17
CA GLU A 726 3.03 -19.15 -23.39
C GLU A 726 2.11 -19.08 -24.62
N GLU A 727 1.23 -20.07 -24.80
CA GLU A 727 0.30 -20.12 -25.92
C GLU A 727 -0.67 -18.91 -25.91
N ALA A 728 -1.20 -18.56 -24.74
CA ALA A 728 -2.07 -17.40 -24.59
C ALA A 728 -1.32 -16.08 -24.85
N ALA A 729 -0.12 -15.94 -24.26
CA ALA A 729 0.67 -14.73 -24.39
C ALA A 729 1.18 -14.48 -25.80
N ARG A 730 1.61 -15.52 -26.52
CA ARG A 730 1.99 -15.40 -27.93
C ARG A 730 0.84 -14.96 -28.81
N ALA A 731 -0.36 -15.51 -28.57
CA ALA A 731 -1.55 -15.17 -29.33
C ALA A 731 -2.01 -13.72 -29.15
N LEU A 732 -1.65 -13.10 -28.01
CA LEU A 732 -2.07 -11.76 -27.60
C LEU A 732 -0.94 -10.73 -27.57
N ASP A 733 0.24 -11.10 -28.02
CA ASP A 733 1.38 -10.20 -27.97
C ASP A 733 1.71 -9.72 -26.53
N GLY A 734 1.62 -10.64 -25.57
CA GLY A 734 1.66 -10.39 -24.14
C GLY A 734 0.27 -10.26 -23.54
N ARG A 735 -0.17 -9.08 -23.13
CA ARG A 735 -1.51 -8.67 -22.64
C ARG A 735 -2.20 -9.71 -21.74
N THR A 736 -1.41 -10.45 -20.96
CA THR A 736 -1.84 -11.59 -20.15
C THR A 736 -1.48 -11.38 -18.68
N LEU A 737 -2.45 -11.57 -17.80
CA LEU A 737 -2.27 -11.59 -16.35
C LEU A 737 -2.44 -13.04 -15.86
N ALA A 738 -1.41 -13.61 -15.25
CA ALA A 738 -1.48 -14.93 -14.64
C ALA A 738 -1.57 -14.83 -13.11
N LEU A 739 -2.66 -15.36 -12.56
CA LEU A 739 -3.00 -15.30 -11.15
C LEU A 739 -2.66 -16.61 -10.44
N PHE A 740 -1.78 -16.52 -9.46
CA PHE A 740 -1.32 -17.63 -8.63
C PHE A 740 -1.86 -17.57 -7.21
N THR A 741 -1.86 -18.71 -6.53
CA THR A 741 -2.25 -18.81 -5.12
C THR A 741 -1.04 -18.92 -4.18
N SER A 742 0.19 -19.10 -4.72
CA SER A 742 1.43 -19.11 -3.92
C SER A 742 2.61 -18.54 -4.70
N HIS A 743 3.53 -17.90 -3.98
CA HIS A 743 4.78 -17.37 -4.54
C HIS A 743 5.71 -18.47 -5.07
N ALA A 744 5.74 -19.64 -4.43
CA ALA A 744 6.57 -20.76 -4.87
C ALA A 744 6.15 -21.27 -6.25
N ALA A 745 4.85 -21.53 -6.46
CA ALA A 745 4.33 -21.97 -7.76
C ALA A 745 4.54 -20.91 -8.84
N MET A 746 4.36 -19.63 -8.49
CA MET A 746 4.59 -18.51 -9.43
C MET A 746 6.05 -18.47 -9.90
N ARG A 747 7.03 -18.58 -8.99
CA ARG A 747 8.45 -18.58 -9.33
C ARG A 747 8.88 -19.81 -10.14
N ASP A 748 8.35 -20.98 -9.80
CA ASP A 748 8.62 -22.21 -10.55
C ASP A 748 8.14 -22.13 -12.00
N VAL A 749 6.96 -21.58 -12.23
CA VAL A 749 6.40 -21.35 -13.57
C VAL A 749 7.19 -20.23 -14.29
N ALA A 750 7.51 -19.13 -13.62
CA ALA A 750 8.28 -18.04 -14.22
C ALA A 750 9.63 -18.53 -14.80
N ALA A 751 10.33 -19.41 -14.09
CA ALA A 751 11.58 -20.00 -14.56
C ALA A 751 11.44 -20.85 -15.84
N ARG A 752 10.21 -21.25 -16.22
CA ARG A 752 9.92 -22.08 -17.39
C ARG A 752 9.44 -21.28 -18.59
N LEU A 753 9.19 -19.97 -18.45
CA LEU A 753 8.62 -19.10 -19.49
C LEU A 753 9.68 -18.46 -20.42
N GLY A 754 10.91 -18.98 -20.44
CA GLY A 754 12.03 -18.41 -21.20
C GLY A 754 11.77 -18.30 -22.72
N SER A 755 10.89 -19.13 -23.27
CA SER A 755 10.51 -19.07 -24.70
C SER A 755 9.71 -17.82 -25.09
N LEU A 756 9.11 -17.11 -24.12
CA LEU A 756 8.45 -15.83 -24.35
C LEU A 756 9.46 -14.72 -24.63
N ASP A 757 10.62 -14.85 -24.05
CA ASP A 757 11.72 -13.94 -24.27
C ASP A 757 12.17 -13.94 -25.74
N ASP A 758 12.22 -15.12 -26.37
CA ASP A 758 12.53 -15.25 -27.80
C ASP A 758 11.46 -14.60 -28.71
N ALA A 759 10.21 -14.54 -28.21
CA ALA A 759 9.09 -13.86 -28.87
C ALA A 759 9.03 -12.34 -28.62
N GLY A 760 9.95 -11.78 -27.84
CA GLY A 760 9.94 -10.37 -27.46
C GLY A 760 8.84 -9.98 -26.47
N VAL A 761 8.35 -10.94 -25.69
CA VAL A 761 7.32 -10.73 -24.64
C VAL A 761 7.99 -10.82 -23.28
N ALA A 762 8.02 -9.73 -22.53
CA ALA A 762 8.63 -9.69 -21.21
C ALA A 762 7.81 -10.43 -20.17
N VAL A 763 8.45 -11.18 -19.28
CA VAL A 763 7.81 -11.80 -18.12
C VAL A 763 8.05 -10.91 -16.91
N LEU A 764 6.96 -10.44 -16.27
CA LEU A 764 6.98 -9.57 -15.10
C LEU A 764 6.48 -10.36 -13.88
N THR A 765 7.38 -10.63 -12.93
CA THR A 765 7.09 -11.50 -11.78
C THR A 765 7.02 -10.69 -10.48
N GLN A 766 5.93 -10.79 -9.76
CA GLN A 766 5.74 -10.13 -8.47
C GLN A 766 6.81 -10.56 -7.46
N GLY A 767 7.43 -9.57 -6.80
CA GLY A 767 8.46 -9.81 -5.77
C GLY A 767 9.85 -10.15 -6.34
N VAL A 768 10.01 -10.16 -7.68
CA VAL A 768 11.28 -10.35 -8.39
C VAL A 768 11.61 -9.11 -9.22
N ASP A 769 10.70 -8.69 -10.09
CA ASP A 769 10.93 -7.65 -11.10
C ASP A 769 10.53 -6.23 -10.64
N GLY A 770 10.29 -6.03 -9.37
CA GLY A 770 10.02 -4.73 -8.77
C GLY A 770 8.75 -4.64 -7.94
N SER A 771 8.42 -3.41 -7.53
CA SER A 771 7.21 -3.13 -6.77
C SER A 771 5.95 -3.34 -7.62
N ARG A 772 4.80 -3.59 -6.96
CA ARG A 772 3.49 -3.72 -7.65
C ARG A 772 3.21 -2.57 -8.62
N ARG A 773 3.56 -1.35 -8.23
CA ARG A 773 3.36 -0.16 -9.05
C ARG A 773 4.26 -0.19 -10.30
N SER A 774 5.54 -0.48 -10.12
CA SER A 774 6.50 -0.60 -11.23
C SER A 774 6.09 -1.67 -12.22
N LEU A 775 5.65 -2.83 -11.72
CA LEU A 775 5.15 -3.92 -12.56
C LEU A 775 3.94 -3.50 -13.41
N LEU A 776 2.98 -2.78 -12.82
CA LEU A 776 1.81 -2.27 -13.56
C LEU A 776 2.18 -1.20 -14.58
N GLU A 777 3.14 -0.33 -14.29
CA GLU A 777 3.65 0.67 -15.22
C GLU A 777 4.35 -0.01 -16.41
N ARG A 778 5.21 -0.99 -16.15
CA ARG A 778 5.89 -1.79 -17.18
C ARG A 778 4.90 -2.59 -18.02
N PHE A 779 3.89 -3.20 -17.38
CA PHE A 779 2.85 -3.94 -18.09
C PHE A 779 2.04 -3.05 -19.04
N ARG A 780 1.75 -1.81 -18.65
CA ARG A 780 1.08 -0.81 -19.51
C ARG A 780 1.92 -0.32 -20.67
N ALA A 781 3.23 -0.32 -20.51
CA ALA A 781 4.15 0.25 -21.49
C ALA A 781 4.53 -0.70 -22.63
N GLY A 782 4.29 -2.02 -22.49
CA GLY A 782 4.83 -2.96 -23.46
C GLY A 782 4.18 -4.34 -23.52
N ARG A 783 4.73 -5.14 -24.42
CA ARG A 783 4.38 -6.55 -24.66
C ARG A 783 4.87 -7.38 -23.48
N SER A 784 3.99 -7.73 -22.57
CA SER A 784 4.40 -8.44 -21.37
C SER A 784 3.33 -9.36 -20.81
N VAL A 785 3.77 -10.35 -20.04
CA VAL A 785 2.96 -11.21 -19.18
C VAL A 785 3.23 -10.81 -17.73
N LEU A 786 2.19 -10.59 -16.95
CA LEU A 786 2.30 -10.25 -15.54
C LEU A 786 1.92 -11.46 -14.68
N LEU A 787 2.84 -11.92 -13.85
CA LEU A 787 2.62 -13.00 -12.90
C LEU A 787 2.41 -12.43 -11.51
N GLY A 788 1.28 -12.73 -10.88
CA GLY A 788 0.95 -12.17 -9.56
C GLY A 788 0.22 -13.14 -8.64
N VAL A 789 0.37 -12.91 -7.35
CA VAL A 789 -0.35 -13.62 -6.28
C VAL A 789 -1.45 -12.73 -5.69
N ARG A 790 -1.93 -13.02 -4.49
CA ARG A 790 -3.11 -12.41 -3.83
C ARG A 790 -3.31 -10.90 -4.09
N SER A 791 -2.25 -10.10 -4.08
CA SER A 791 -2.35 -8.65 -4.30
C SER A 791 -2.76 -8.26 -5.73
N PHE A 792 -2.65 -9.17 -6.71
CA PHE A 792 -3.08 -8.96 -8.09
C PHE A 792 -4.47 -9.55 -8.38
N TRP A 793 -5.01 -10.36 -7.49
CA TRP A 793 -6.41 -10.78 -7.56
C TRP A 793 -7.36 -9.59 -7.36
N GLU A 794 -6.91 -8.56 -6.63
CA GLU A 794 -7.69 -7.39 -6.29
C GLU A 794 -6.97 -6.08 -6.66
N GLY A 795 -7.73 -5.00 -6.89
CA GLY A 795 -7.19 -3.65 -7.02
C GLY A 795 -6.27 -3.37 -8.22
N VAL A 796 -6.36 -4.16 -9.29
CA VAL A 796 -5.67 -3.90 -10.57
C VAL A 796 -6.67 -3.28 -11.55
N ASP A 797 -6.30 -2.12 -12.10
CA ASP A 797 -7.08 -1.43 -13.13
C ASP A 797 -6.26 -1.38 -14.43
N LEU A 798 -6.66 -2.21 -15.39
CA LEU A 798 -6.04 -2.34 -16.71
C LEU A 798 -7.15 -2.31 -17.76
N PRO A 799 -7.59 -1.11 -18.17
CA PRO A 799 -8.74 -0.96 -19.08
C PRO A 799 -8.36 -1.28 -20.54
N GLY A 800 -9.36 -1.71 -21.28
CA GLY A 800 -9.30 -1.90 -22.72
C GLY A 800 -8.31 -2.97 -23.16
N ASP A 801 -7.65 -2.69 -24.26
CA ASP A 801 -6.72 -3.63 -24.93
C ASP A 801 -5.44 -3.96 -24.11
N LEU A 802 -5.25 -3.36 -22.94
CA LEU A 802 -4.08 -3.63 -22.12
C LEU A 802 -4.10 -5.03 -21.50
N LEU A 803 -5.30 -5.58 -21.22
CA LEU A 803 -5.47 -6.91 -20.64
C LEU A 803 -6.54 -7.68 -21.42
N GLN A 804 -6.14 -8.70 -22.15
CA GLN A 804 -7.04 -9.53 -22.98
C GLN A 804 -7.13 -10.99 -22.51
N CYS A 805 -6.22 -11.45 -21.64
CA CYS A 805 -6.30 -12.76 -21.05
C CYS A 805 -5.99 -12.73 -19.54
N VAL A 806 -6.86 -13.40 -18.77
CA VAL A 806 -6.60 -13.72 -17.37
C VAL A 806 -6.42 -15.22 -17.22
N VAL A 807 -5.22 -15.64 -16.86
CA VAL A 807 -4.92 -17.04 -16.55
C VAL A 807 -5.09 -17.26 -15.06
N VAL A 808 -5.95 -18.18 -14.68
CA VAL A 808 -6.10 -18.64 -13.30
C VAL A 808 -5.35 -19.95 -13.18
N ALA A 809 -4.21 -19.93 -12.49
CA ALA A 809 -3.34 -21.09 -12.37
C ALA A 809 -4.06 -22.25 -11.69
N ARG A 810 -4.72 -22.04 -10.55
CA ARG A 810 -5.56 -23.05 -9.89
C ARG A 810 -6.74 -22.41 -9.18
N LEU A 811 -7.77 -23.22 -8.89
CA LEU A 811 -8.92 -22.78 -8.12
C LEU A 811 -8.49 -22.19 -6.77
N PRO A 812 -8.97 -20.97 -6.39
CA PRO A 812 -8.47 -20.22 -5.26
C PRO A 812 -9.10 -20.66 -3.93
N PHE A 813 -9.10 -21.97 -3.66
CA PHE A 813 -9.45 -22.47 -2.33
C PHE A 813 -8.46 -21.96 -1.30
N GLU A 814 -8.96 -21.65 -0.12
CA GLU A 814 -8.10 -21.35 1.03
C GLU A 814 -7.29 -22.58 1.45
N VAL A 815 -6.18 -22.31 2.11
CA VAL A 815 -5.33 -23.39 2.67
C VAL A 815 -6.09 -24.02 3.83
N PRO A 816 -6.39 -25.31 3.80
CA PRO A 816 -7.17 -25.97 4.86
C PRO A 816 -6.52 -25.88 6.24
N ASP A 817 -5.18 -25.85 6.28
CA ASP A 817 -4.37 -25.83 7.49
C ASP A 817 -4.20 -24.41 8.09
N ASP A 818 -4.84 -23.38 7.50
CA ASP A 818 -4.89 -22.05 8.11
C ASP A 818 -5.82 -22.09 9.35
N PRO A 819 -5.33 -21.74 10.55
CA PRO A 819 -6.11 -21.86 11.78
C PRO A 819 -7.43 -21.10 11.78
N LEU A 820 -7.46 -19.93 11.11
CA LEU A 820 -8.66 -19.12 11.00
C LEU A 820 -9.69 -19.75 10.04
N VAL A 821 -9.21 -20.32 8.94
CA VAL A 821 -10.05 -21.03 7.96
C VAL A 821 -10.64 -22.28 8.59
N GLU A 822 -9.80 -23.09 9.23
CA GLU A 822 -10.22 -24.31 9.95
C GLU A 822 -11.27 -24.01 11.03
N GLY A 823 -10.99 -23.04 11.91
CA GLY A 823 -11.90 -22.70 13.00
C GLY A 823 -13.23 -22.09 12.54
N ARG A 824 -13.26 -21.41 11.39
CA ARG A 824 -14.50 -20.95 10.77
C ARG A 824 -15.28 -22.09 10.13
N ALA A 825 -14.57 -22.96 9.45
CA ALA A 825 -15.17 -24.11 8.75
C ALA A 825 -15.90 -25.07 9.70
N GLU A 826 -15.39 -25.29 10.92
CA GLU A 826 -16.00 -26.13 11.95
C GLU A 826 -17.44 -25.72 12.37
N ARG A 827 -17.88 -24.52 12.02
CA ARG A 827 -19.21 -24.02 12.35
C ARG A 827 -20.32 -24.53 11.42
N TYR A 828 -19.95 -25.08 10.29
CA TYR A 828 -20.85 -25.53 9.24
C TYR A 828 -20.97 -27.04 9.25
N GLU A 829 -22.17 -27.56 8.91
CA GLU A 829 -22.40 -29.00 8.82
C GLU A 829 -21.58 -29.60 7.68
N ASP A 830 -21.53 -28.92 6.53
CA ASP A 830 -20.64 -29.22 5.40
C ASP A 830 -19.64 -28.07 5.19
N PRO A 831 -18.51 -28.08 5.90
CA PRO A 831 -17.50 -27.02 5.81
C PRO A 831 -17.03 -26.71 4.39
N PHE A 832 -16.96 -27.72 3.55
CA PHE A 832 -16.53 -27.53 2.18
C PHE A 832 -17.60 -26.80 1.34
N ARG A 833 -18.84 -27.22 1.38
CA ARG A 833 -19.90 -26.65 0.54
C ARG A 833 -20.48 -25.35 1.08
N GLU A 834 -20.53 -25.19 2.39
CA GLU A 834 -21.13 -24.02 3.03
C GLU A 834 -20.14 -22.88 3.28
N TYR A 835 -18.83 -23.17 3.36
CA TYR A 835 -17.80 -22.17 3.62
C TYR A 835 -16.71 -22.07 2.54
N LEU A 836 -15.92 -23.15 2.32
CA LEU A 836 -14.76 -23.09 1.43
C LEU A 836 -15.13 -22.87 -0.03
N LEU A 837 -16.17 -23.52 -0.53
CA LEU A 837 -16.62 -23.40 -1.91
C LEU A 837 -17.21 -22.01 -2.21
N PRO A 838 -18.07 -21.41 -1.39
CA PRO A 838 -18.49 -20.01 -1.53
C PRO A 838 -17.34 -19.01 -1.55
N GLN A 839 -16.38 -19.16 -0.65
CA GLN A 839 -15.20 -18.30 -0.62
C GLN A 839 -14.37 -18.41 -1.91
N ALA A 840 -14.13 -19.64 -2.38
CA ALA A 840 -13.39 -19.86 -3.62
C ALA A 840 -14.14 -19.26 -4.83
N ALA A 841 -15.48 -19.35 -4.87
CA ALA A 841 -16.31 -18.77 -5.91
C ALA A 841 -16.19 -17.24 -5.95
N LEU A 842 -16.26 -16.57 -4.79
CA LEU A 842 -16.13 -15.12 -4.70
C LEU A 842 -14.73 -14.66 -5.14
N ARG A 843 -13.67 -15.32 -4.69
CA ARG A 843 -12.29 -15.01 -5.09
C ARG A 843 -12.07 -15.23 -6.60
N LEU A 844 -12.59 -16.31 -7.14
CA LEU A 844 -12.49 -16.58 -8.57
C LEU A 844 -13.15 -15.47 -9.38
N ARG A 845 -14.36 -15.04 -8.99
CA ARG A 845 -15.06 -13.90 -9.62
C ARG A 845 -14.27 -12.59 -9.53
N GLN A 846 -13.63 -12.33 -8.40
CA GLN A 846 -12.80 -11.12 -8.21
C GLN A 846 -11.59 -11.10 -9.15
N GLY A 847 -10.88 -12.23 -9.27
CA GLY A 847 -9.74 -12.36 -10.16
C GLY A 847 -10.09 -12.12 -11.63
N ILE A 848 -11.18 -12.75 -12.10
CA ILE A 848 -11.60 -12.64 -13.50
C ILE A 848 -12.37 -11.35 -13.82
N GLY A 849 -12.98 -10.71 -12.82
CA GLY A 849 -13.70 -9.44 -12.97
C GLY A 849 -12.83 -8.25 -13.39
N ARG A 850 -11.56 -8.49 -13.69
CA ARG A 850 -10.59 -7.48 -14.19
C ARG A 850 -10.58 -7.37 -15.71
N LEU A 851 -11.12 -8.38 -16.40
CA LEU A 851 -10.97 -8.56 -17.83
C LEU A 851 -11.82 -7.58 -18.65
N ILE A 852 -13.06 -7.34 -18.27
CA ILE A 852 -14.00 -6.49 -19.00
C ILE A 852 -14.28 -5.22 -18.20
N ARG A 853 -14.04 -4.06 -18.81
CA ARG A 853 -14.19 -2.73 -18.21
C ARG A 853 -15.06 -1.78 -19.02
N THR A 854 -15.10 -1.98 -20.32
CA THR A 854 -15.90 -1.21 -21.27
C THR A 854 -16.84 -2.13 -22.04
N THR A 855 -17.85 -1.56 -22.70
CA THR A 855 -18.81 -2.31 -23.53
C THR A 855 -18.17 -2.93 -24.76
N THR A 856 -16.99 -2.46 -25.16
CA THR A 856 -16.25 -2.96 -26.33
C THR A 856 -15.15 -3.96 -25.99
N ASP A 857 -14.78 -4.09 -24.70
CA ASP A 857 -13.71 -5.01 -24.30
C ASP A 857 -14.10 -6.46 -24.59
N ARG A 858 -13.11 -7.23 -25.06
CA ARG A 858 -13.21 -8.68 -25.24
C ARG A 858 -12.04 -9.34 -24.54
N GLY A 859 -12.30 -10.54 -23.99
CA GLY A 859 -11.21 -11.22 -23.32
C GLY A 859 -11.46 -12.69 -23.03
N VAL A 860 -10.37 -13.37 -22.70
CA VAL A 860 -10.35 -14.80 -22.41
C VAL A 860 -9.99 -15.04 -20.95
N ILE A 861 -10.74 -15.90 -20.30
CA ILE A 861 -10.38 -16.49 -19.01
C ILE A 861 -9.82 -17.87 -19.30
N LEU A 862 -8.56 -18.11 -19.00
CA LEU A 862 -7.93 -19.40 -19.12
C LEU A 862 -7.81 -20.02 -17.72
N LEU A 863 -8.68 -20.96 -17.40
CA LEU A 863 -8.69 -21.63 -16.10
C LEU A 863 -7.93 -22.96 -16.18
N CYS A 864 -6.71 -22.96 -15.66
CA CYS A 864 -5.77 -24.07 -15.75
C CYS A 864 -5.94 -25.12 -14.62
N ASP A 865 -7.16 -25.37 -14.21
CA ASP A 865 -7.48 -26.37 -13.18
C ASP A 865 -8.68 -27.20 -13.62
N ARG A 866 -8.39 -28.41 -14.16
CA ARG A 866 -9.43 -29.31 -14.68
C ARG A 866 -10.43 -29.81 -13.62
N ARG A 867 -10.18 -29.57 -12.31
CA ARG A 867 -11.14 -29.93 -11.26
C ARG A 867 -12.48 -29.23 -11.43
N ILE A 868 -12.52 -28.05 -12.06
CA ILE A 868 -13.78 -27.33 -12.36
C ILE A 868 -14.72 -28.11 -13.29
N ILE A 869 -14.20 -29.01 -14.11
CA ILE A 869 -14.98 -29.82 -15.04
C ILE A 869 -15.06 -31.29 -14.64
N THR A 870 -14.28 -31.73 -13.64
CA THR A 870 -14.21 -33.15 -13.24
C THR A 870 -14.78 -33.40 -11.84
N ARG A 871 -14.98 -32.36 -11.01
CA ARG A 871 -15.52 -32.50 -9.65
C ARG A 871 -16.97 -32.04 -9.58
N ASP A 872 -17.73 -32.58 -8.62
CA ASP A 872 -19.15 -32.31 -8.38
C ASP A 872 -19.47 -30.86 -8.00
N TYR A 873 -18.52 -30.15 -7.45
CA TYR A 873 -18.65 -28.72 -7.11
C TYR A 873 -18.39 -27.77 -8.31
N GLY A 874 -17.88 -28.28 -9.41
CA GLY A 874 -17.58 -27.47 -10.59
C GLY A 874 -18.76 -26.65 -11.14
N PRO A 875 -19.97 -27.21 -11.24
CA PRO A 875 -21.16 -26.46 -11.65
C PRO A 875 -21.46 -25.25 -10.78
N THR A 876 -21.25 -25.31 -9.46
CA THR A 876 -21.46 -24.19 -8.55
C THR A 876 -20.47 -23.05 -8.83
N LEU A 877 -19.19 -23.38 -9.06
CA LEU A 877 -18.19 -22.39 -9.45
C LEU A 877 -18.52 -21.76 -10.80
N LEU A 878 -18.85 -22.57 -11.80
CA LEU A 878 -19.22 -22.08 -13.15
C LEU A 878 -20.46 -21.18 -13.11
N ALA A 879 -21.50 -21.54 -12.34
CA ALA A 879 -22.69 -20.73 -12.16
C ALA A 879 -22.43 -19.39 -11.46
N SER A 880 -21.31 -19.28 -10.77
CA SER A 880 -20.88 -18.04 -10.10
C SER A 880 -20.11 -17.08 -11.03
N LEU A 881 -19.71 -17.52 -12.24
CA LEU A 881 -18.91 -16.70 -13.16
C LEU A 881 -19.78 -15.80 -14.04
N PRO A 882 -19.24 -14.65 -14.51
CA PRO A 882 -20.00 -13.69 -15.31
C PRO A 882 -20.11 -14.08 -16.80
N THR A 883 -19.76 -15.29 -17.19
CA THR A 883 -19.82 -15.77 -18.58
C THR A 883 -20.52 -17.13 -18.68
N ALA A 884 -21.34 -17.29 -19.70
CA ALA A 884 -21.98 -18.56 -20.05
C ALA A 884 -21.19 -19.36 -21.10
N ARG A 885 -20.19 -18.76 -21.75
CA ARG A 885 -19.41 -19.39 -22.84
C ARG A 885 -18.22 -20.15 -22.29
N VAL A 886 -18.39 -21.42 -22.00
CA VAL A 886 -17.33 -22.32 -21.53
C VAL A 886 -16.93 -23.27 -22.66
N ARG A 887 -15.65 -23.31 -23.01
CA ARG A 887 -15.07 -24.26 -23.96
C ARG A 887 -14.05 -25.15 -23.31
N ARG A 888 -14.19 -26.45 -23.44
CA ARG A 888 -13.20 -27.46 -23.04
C ARG A 888 -12.28 -27.70 -24.24
N ILE A 889 -10.99 -27.44 -24.05
CA ILE A 889 -9.98 -27.50 -25.13
C ILE A 889 -8.77 -28.33 -24.66
N THR A 890 -7.82 -28.55 -25.56
CA THR A 890 -6.48 -29.07 -25.23
C THR A 890 -5.50 -27.92 -25.08
N LEU A 891 -4.31 -28.18 -24.51
CA LEU A 891 -3.24 -27.19 -24.39
C LEU A 891 -2.85 -26.61 -25.77
N ALA A 892 -2.76 -27.45 -26.79
CA ALA A 892 -2.41 -27.05 -28.16
C ALA A 892 -3.48 -26.15 -28.83
N GLU A 893 -4.73 -26.18 -28.38
CA GLU A 893 -5.82 -25.36 -28.92
C GLU A 893 -5.92 -23.97 -28.28
N ILE A 894 -5.13 -23.68 -27.23
CA ILE A 894 -5.23 -22.42 -26.49
C ILE A 894 -4.92 -21.23 -27.39
N GLY A 895 -3.76 -21.18 -28.03
CA GLY A 895 -3.33 -20.07 -28.89
C GLY A 895 -4.37 -19.75 -29.98
N PRO A 896 -4.78 -20.72 -30.82
CA PRO A 896 -5.83 -20.52 -31.84
C PRO A 896 -7.15 -20.02 -31.25
N ALA A 897 -7.63 -20.58 -30.13
CA ALA A 897 -8.91 -20.21 -29.54
C ALA A 897 -8.88 -18.77 -28.98
N VAL A 898 -7.78 -18.38 -28.36
CA VAL A 898 -7.54 -17.02 -27.81
C VAL A 898 -7.51 -16.01 -28.96
N ALA A 899 -6.68 -16.27 -29.98
CA ALA A 899 -6.57 -15.40 -31.14
C ALA A 899 -7.92 -15.21 -31.85
N GLN A 900 -8.66 -16.29 -32.09
CA GLN A 900 -9.98 -16.24 -32.72
C GLN A 900 -10.98 -15.38 -31.96
N HIS A 901 -11.05 -15.50 -30.62
CA HIS A 901 -12.00 -14.75 -29.79
C HIS A 901 -11.67 -13.25 -29.71
N CYS A 902 -10.41 -12.92 -29.59
CA CYS A 902 -9.95 -11.52 -29.46
C CYS A 902 -9.84 -10.80 -30.81
N ALA A 903 -9.69 -11.49 -31.93
CA ALA A 903 -9.68 -10.92 -33.29
C ALA A 903 -11.07 -10.67 -33.90
N SER A 904 -12.13 -11.23 -33.29
CA SER A 904 -13.51 -11.07 -33.80
C SER A 904 -14.05 -9.69 -33.44
N VAL A 905 -13.77 -8.68 -34.27
CA VAL A 905 -14.36 -7.32 -34.20
C VAL A 905 -15.42 -7.20 -35.28
#